data_41ebf6264d8d8603a92362fa6b77be8e
#
_entry.id   41ebf6264d8d8603a92362fa6b77be8e
#
_cell.length_a   1.000
_cell.length_b   1.000
_cell.length_c   1.000
_cell.angle_alpha   90.00
_cell.angle_beta   90.00
_cell.angle_gamma   90.00
#
_symmetry.space_group_name_H-M   'P 1'
#
loop_
_entity.id
_entity.type
_entity.pdbx_description
1 polymer ?
#
loop_
_entity_poly.entity_id
_entity_poly.type
_entity_poly.pdbx_seq_one_letter_code
_entity_poly.pdbx_strand_id
1 'polypeptide(L)'
;MAISHMQELSLLLPKDLLDDVLSYLQNLQSVEIQDLQAKETWQGAFEQELVWNPDKSFSEHLQTLTRRQEKLANMIERLQAFVPKKKLLESLKEVPLEITFVDLEQAGQARDEEALLVNIQQQFQALARAQEVKEMAQSEMAELEKWASLAVTPSALKHFKHLRAFVGTIPSSENNQLNARLRDYPNLEVREVFTSSTEKGILVLCKAEVAKETQAVLTELGFKLFEYAFEELPKERLVALQATIKEQEALITSTQAQLAASNEELQQLKLQLDYILNLTSRQESKEALASTQNLVALEGWMEQGQIEDLKTGLAQQFGGAVLLQIHELTEADRQRVPTKLKNNALIEPFELVTEMYSLPKYEDKDPTPVVSVFYFIFFGMMAADIGYGLLLFGGTTWALKTLHVKPSLAKNLRFFRILGIGVALWGVIYGSFFGFKLPFALIDTSTDVITILIISVVIGFVTVMTGLFLSGKKNIRMKDYAAAYNSGFAWMLILIGLALLAAGRLFPALAMVGFIGEWLATVNAVGIVLVSIISAKSLKGLGPALFNLYNISSYVGDLVSFTRLMALGLAGASIGSAFNLIVSLFPPFARFSIGIVLFLALHSINMFLSFLSGYVHGARLIFVEFFGKFYDGGGKAFKPLKPAEKYVRYKK
;
A
#
# COMPACT_ATOMS: atom_id res chain seq x y z
N MET A 1 -7.80 24.28 19.69
CA MET A 1 -8.78 23.40 19.02
C MET A 1 -7.96 22.42 18.19
N ALA A 2 -8.37 21.16 18.11
CA ALA A 2 -7.61 20.14 17.37
C ALA A 2 -7.80 20.20 15.84
N ILE A 3 -8.74 21.02 15.35
CA ILE A 3 -8.95 21.32 13.94
C ILE A 3 -8.34 22.67 13.64
N SER A 4 -7.48 22.75 12.62
CA SER A 4 -6.87 24.00 12.17
C SER A 4 -7.91 24.93 11.57
N HIS A 5 -7.76 26.24 11.82
CA HIS A 5 -8.58 27.26 11.18
C HIS A 5 -8.15 27.41 9.73
N MET A 6 -9.07 27.16 8.81
CA MET A 6 -8.86 27.28 7.37
C MET A 6 -9.47 28.58 6.87
N GLN A 7 -8.86 29.16 5.84
CA GLN A 7 -9.41 30.31 5.11
C GLN A 7 -9.39 30.03 3.61
N GLU A 8 -10.37 30.58 2.93
CA GLU A 8 -10.45 30.57 1.48
C GLU A 8 -9.66 31.74 0.92
N LEU A 9 -8.88 31.48 -0.11
CA LEU A 9 -8.11 32.48 -0.82
C LEU A 9 -8.37 32.40 -2.33
N SER A 10 -8.32 33.55 -2.99
CA SER A 10 -8.30 33.67 -4.45
C SER A 10 -7.03 34.37 -4.88
N LEU A 11 -6.37 33.79 -5.88
CA LEU A 11 -5.22 34.38 -6.58
C LEU A 11 -5.65 34.73 -7.99
N LEU A 12 -5.42 35.98 -8.39
CA LEU A 12 -5.56 36.44 -9.76
C LEU A 12 -4.17 36.80 -10.29
N LEU A 13 -3.77 36.19 -11.39
CA LEU A 13 -2.43 36.31 -11.92
C LEU A 13 -2.40 36.28 -13.47
N PRO A 14 -1.38 36.87 -14.09
CA PRO A 14 -1.14 36.74 -15.54
C PRO A 14 -0.84 35.29 -15.93
N LYS A 15 -1.29 34.87 -17.12
CA LYS A 15 -1.16 33.49 -17.61
C LYS A 15 0.31 33.05 -17.78
N ASP A 16 1.20 33.97 -18.12
CA ASP A 16 2.63 33.74 -18.25
C ASP A 16 3.36 33.42 -16.94
N LEU A 17 2.81 33.86 -15.80
CA LEU A 17 3.36 33.58 -14.48
C LEU A 17 2.76 32.33 -13.81
N LEU A 18 1.82 31.64 -14.47
CA LEU A 18 1.09 30.52 -13.86
C LEU A 18 2.00 29.39 -13.41
N ASP A 19 2.96 28.97 -14.24
CA ASP A 19 3.86 27.87 -13.92
C ASP A 19 4.79 28.20 -12.75
N ASP A 20 5.28 29.44 -12.68
CA ASP A 20 6.13 29.91 -11.60
C ASP A 20 5.36 30.02 -10.28
N VAL A 21 4.11 30.51 -10.32
CA VAL A 21 3.24 30.58 -9.13
C VAL A 21 2.87 29.18 -8.65
N LEU A 22 2.50 28.26 -9.55
CA LEU A 22 2.21 26.87 -9.16
C LEU A 22 3.44 26.17 -8.58
N SER A 23 4.62 26.41 -9.14
CA SER A 23 5.89 25.90 -8.61
C SER A 23 6.17 26.43 -7.20
N TYR A 24 5.94 27.74 -6.98
CA TYR A 24 6.05 28.37 -5.66
C TYR A 24 5.06 27.78 -4.66
N LEU A 25 3.78 27.64 -5.02
CA LEU A 25 2.76 27.03 -4.16
C LEU A 25 3.06 25.57 -3.82
N GLN A 26 3.59 24.82 -4.80
CA GLN A 26 4.00 23.44 -4.61
C GLN A 26 5.18 23.33 -3.60
N ASN A 27 6.15 24.23 -3.70
CA ASN A 27 7.25 24.32 -2.73
C ASN A 27 6.75 24.69 -1.33
N LEU A 28 5.79 25.60 -1.23
CA LEU A 28 5.22 26.03 0.04
C LEU A 28 4.40 24.94 0.75
N GLN A 29 3.82 23.98 0.02
CA GLN A 29 3.07 22.81 0.52
C GLN A 29 1.88 23.15 1.43
N SER A 30 1.28 24.32 1.29
CA SER A 30 0.29 24.86 2.23
C SER A 30 -1.04 25.26 1.62
N VAL A 31 -1.18 25.22 0.30
CA VAL A 31 -2.41 25.60 -0.41
C VAL A 31 -3.03 24.38 -1.08
N GLU A 32 -4.30 24.10 -0.79
CA GLU A 32 -5.12 23.14 -1.54
C GLU A 32 -5.90 23.89 -2.62
N ILE A 33 -5.66 23.55 -3.88
CA ILE A 33 -6.34 24.16 -5.02
C ILE A 33 -7.74 23.58 -5.14
N GLN A 34 -8.74 24.46 -5.25
CA GLN A 34 -10.13 24.08 -5.47
C GLN A 34 -10.45 23.95 -6.96
N ASP A 35 -11.32 23.00 -7.29
CA ASP A 35 -11.92 22.92 -8.62
C ASP A 35 -13.00 23.98 -8.79
N LEU A 36 -12.71 25.00 -9.57
CA LEU A 36 -13.63 26.11 -9.85
C LEU A 36 -14.79 25.70 -10.74
N GLN A 37 -14.65 24.64 -11.55
CA GLN A 37 -15.74 24.14 -12.40
C GLN A 37 -16.89 23.57 -11.56
N ALA A 38 -16.59 23.05 -10.38
CA ALA A 38 -17.60 22.51 -9.46
C ALA A 38 -18.32 23.61 -8.66
N LYS A 39 -17.91 24.89 -8.75
CA LYS A 39 -18.48 26.00 -8.01
C LYS A 39 -19.58 26.70 -8.79
N GLU A 40 -20.82 26.73 -8.25
CA GLU A 40 -21.97 27.41 -8.88
C GLU A 40 -21.71 28.92 -9.14
N THR A 41 -20.94 29.59 -8.26
CA THR A 41 -20.59 30.99 -8.42
C THR A 41 -19.78 31.30 -9.68
N TRP A 42 -19.01 30.34 -10.16
CA TRP A 42 -18.20 30.48 -11.37
C TRP A 42 -18.91 29.96 -12.62
N GLN A 43 -19.87 29.06 -12.50
CA GLN A 43 -20.61 28.51 -13.65
C GLN A 43 -21.27 29.59 -14.49
N GLY A 44 -21.93 30.55 -13.86
CA GLY A 44 -22.54 31.69 -14.58
C GLY A 44 -21.53 32.65 -15.22
N ALA A 45 -20.32 32.77 -14.67
CA ALA A 45 -19.24 33.59 -15.27
C ALA A 45 -18.59 32.87 -16.46
N PHE A 46 -18.50 31.56 -16.45
CA PHE A 46 -17.98 30.75 -17.57
C PHE A 46 -18.89 30.78 -18.80
N GLU A 47 -20.21 30.93 -18.62
CA GLU A 47 -21.16 30.99 -19.72
C GLU A 47 -21.09 32.30 -20.53
N GLN A 48 -20.55 33.39 -19.95
CA GLN A 48 -20.59 34.72 -20.59
C GLN A 48 -19.28 35.16 -21.25
N GLU A 49 -18.09 34.82 -20.74
CA GLU A 49 -16.81 35.32 -21.30
C GLU A 49 -15.59 34.46 -21.00
N LEU A 50 -15.66 33.53 -20.04
CA LEU A 50 -14.56 32.66 -19.68
C LEU A 50 -14.54 31.45 -20.60
N VAL A 51 -13.72 31.51 -21.64
CA VAL A 51 -13.41 30.33 -22.43
C VAL A 51 -12.56 29.40 -21.59
N TRP A 52 -13.21 28.49 -20.87
CA TRP A 52 -12.57 27.25 -20.48
C TRP A 52 -12.31 26.48 -21.78
N ASN A 53 -11.21 26.81 -22.41
CA ASN A 53 -10.64 25.95 -23.41
C ASN A 53 -9.48 25.23 -22.73
N PRO A 54 -9.60 23.98 -22.33
CA PRO A 54 -8.44 23.14 -22.27
C PRO A 54 -7.99 23.09 -23.73
N ASP A 55 -7.04 23.96 -24.11
CA ASP A 55 -6.36 23.86 -25.38
C ASP A 55 -6.10 22.38 -25.60
N LYS A 56 -6.35 21.86 -26.82
CA LYS A 56 -5.97 20.49 -27.16
C LYS A 56 -4.51 20.23 -26.75
N SER A 57 -3.68 21.29 -26.77
CA SER A 57 -2.31 21.31 -26.26
C SER A 57 -2.19 20.92 -24.77
N PHE A 58 -3.18 21.23 -23.93
CA PHE A 58 -3.16 20.89 -22.50
C PHE A 58 -3.26 19.37 -22.29
N SER A 59 -4.27 18.75 -22.90
CA SER A 59 -4.46 17.29 -22.87
C SER A 59 -3.28 16.55 -23.51
N GLU A 60 -2.74 17.08 -24.61
CA GLU A 60 -1.55 16.54 -25.27
C GLU A 60 -0.30 16.66 -24.39
N HIS A 61 -0.16 17.77 -23.68
CA HIS A 61 0.97 17.98 -22.76
C HIS A 61 0.88 17.04 -21.55
N LEU A 62 -0.28 16.89 -20.95
CA LEU A 62 -0.51 15.93 -19.85
C LEU A 62 -0.25 14.50 -20.31
N GLN A 63 -0.73 14.11 -21.50
CA GLN A 63 -0.46 12.79 -22.07
C GLN A 63 1.05 12.58 -22.32
N THR A 64 1.74 13.63 -22.75
CA THR A 64 3.19 13.58 -22.97
C THR A 64 3.94 13.36 -21.67
N LEU A 65 3.59 14.09 -20.60
CA LEU A 65 4.17 13.91 -19.28
C LEU A 65 3.88 12.51 -18.71
N THR A 66 2.64 12.02 -18.87
CA THR A 66 2.26 10.67 -18.44
C THR A 66 3.07 9.60 -19.18
N ARG A 67 3.26 9.72 -20.49
CA ARG A 67 4.11 8.79 -21.26
C ARG A 67 5.57 8.83 -20.83
N ARG A 68 6.10 10.02 -20.54
CA ARG A 68 7.46 10.18 -20.00
C ARG A 68 7.58 9.51 -18.63
N GLN A 69 6.60 9.72 -17.75
CA GLN A 69 6.55 9.08 -16.45
C GLN A 69 6.55 7.55 -16.55
N GLU A 70 5.73 6.97 -17.45
CA GLU A 70 5.68 5.52 -17.69
C GLU A 70 7.00 4.98 -18.23
N LYS A 71 7.62 5.67 -19.19
CA LYS A 71 8.94 5.28 -19.72
C LYS A 71 10.00 5.25 -18.63
N LEU A 72 10.08 6.31 -17.83
CA LEU A 72 11.05 6.39 -16.72
C LEU A 72 10.79 5.32 -15.67
N ALA A 73 9.54 5.10 -15.27
CA ALA A 73 9.17 4.10 -14.29
C ALA A 73 9.55 2.68 -14.75
N ASN A 74 9.24 2.34 -16.01
CA ASN A 74 9.60 1.05 -16.60
C ASN A 74 11.12 0.87 -16.67
N MET A 75 11.86 1.92 -17.07
CA MET A 75 13.31 1.85 -17.13
C MET A 75 13.95 1.68 -15.77
N ILE A 76 13.45 2.37 -14.74
CA ILE A 76 13.89 2.21 -13.35
C ILE A 76 13.65 0.77 -12.87
N GLU A 77 12.47 0.20 -13.11
CA GLU A 77 12.14 -1.16 -12.71
C GLU A 77 13.06 -2.19 -13.37
N ARG A 78 13.28 -2.05 -14.67
CA ARG A 78 14.18 -2.94 -15.44
C ARG A 78 15.62 -2.83 -14.95
N LEU A 79 16.13 -1.62 -14.75
CA LEU A 79 17.51 -1.40 -14.30
C LEU A 79 17.74 -1.86 -12.86
N GLN A 80 16.73 -1.68 -11.97
CA GLN A 80 16.77 -2.18 -10.60
C GLN A 80 16.91 -3.71 -10.48
N ALA A 81 16.51 -4.46 -11.52
CA ALA A 81 16.67 -5.91 -11.53
C ALA A 81 18.14 -6.35 -11.67
N PHE A 82 18.97 -5.50 -12.29
CA PHE A 82 20.41 -5.79 -12.52
C PHE A 82 21.32 -5.20 -11.46
N VAL A 83 20.95 -4.03 -10.93
CA VAL A 83 21.74 -3.40 -9.85
C VAL A 83 21.66 -4.26 -8.58
N PRO A 84 22.80 -4.58 -7.94
CA PRO A 84 22.82 -5.43 -6.76
C PRO A 84 21.89 -4.91 -5.67
N LYS A 85 20.91 -5.72 -5.27
CA LYS A 85 20.00 -5.39 -4.19
C LYS A 85 20.78 -5.39 -2.88
N LYS A 86 20.84 -4.26 -2.22
CA LYS A 86 21.32 -4.19 -0.85
C LYS A 86 20.44 -5.06 0.04
N LYS A 87 21.00 -5.62 1.11
CA LYS A 87 20.21 -6.38 2.09
C LYS A 87 19.05 -5.50 2.60
N LEU A 88 17.91 -6.11 2.86
CA LEU A 88 16.67 -5.39 3.24
C LEU A 88 16.90 -4.39 4.38
N LEU A 89 17.70 -4.76 5.37
CA LEU A 89 18.08 -3.87 6.49
C LEU A 89 19.01 -2.71 6.06
N GLU A 90 19.85 -2.91 5.08
CA GLU A 90 20.73 -1.88 4.54
C GLU A 90 19.96 -0.88 3.69
N SER A 91 19.02 -1.37 2.88
CA SER A 91 18.13 -0.50 2.07
C SER A 91 17.20 0.38 2.93
N LEU A 92 16.74 -0.15 4.07
CA LEU A 92 15.92 0.61 5.03
C LEU A 92 16.73 1.61 5.88
N LYS A 93 18.05 1.44 5.96
CA LYS A 93 18.95 2.39 6.61
C LYS A 93 19.50 3.44 5.65
N GLU A 94 19.32 3.27 4.35
CA GLU A 94 19.73 4.28 3.37
C GLU A 94 18.96 5.58 3.62
N VAL A 95 19.72 6.65 3.76
CA VAL A 95 19.15 8.00 3.78
C VAL A 95 18.61 8.28 2.38
N PRO A 96 17.32 8.55 2.20
CA PRO A 96 16.82 9.03 0.92
C PRO A 96 17.63 10.26 0.49
N LEU A 97 17.82 10.44 -0.81
CA LEU A 97 18.53 11.61 -1.30
C LEU A 97 17.77 12.88 -0.84
N GLU A 98 18.41 13.62 0.06
CA GLU A 98 17.87 14.89 0.54
C GLU A 98 18.26 16.00 -0.42
N ILE A 99 17.28 16.61 -1.07
CA ILE A 99 17.44 17.67 -2.06
C ILE A 99 16.48 18.81 -1.74
N THR A 100 16.85 20.05 -2.08
CA THR A 100 15.86 21.14 -2.04
C THR A 100 14.94 21.07 -3.27
N PHE A 101 13.75 21.63 -3.15
CA PHE A 101 12.81 21.67 -4.28
C PHE A 101 13.41 22.39 -5.48
N VAL A 102 14.10 23.51 -5.23
CA VAL A 102 14.74 24.32 -6.27
C VAL A 102 15.88 23.54 -6.97
N ASP A 103 16.70 22.82 -6.21
CA ASP A 103 17.78 22.01 -6.80
C ASP A 103 17.23 20.87 -7.65
N LEU A 104 16.09 20.26 -7.26
CA LEU A 104 15.43 19.24 -8.08
C LEU A 104 14.90 19.82 -9.39
N GLU A 105 14.25 20.99 -9.34
CA GLU A 105 13.76 21.69 -10.55
C GLU A 105 14.93 22.02 -11.51
N GLN A 106 15.99 22.58 -10.99
CA GLN A 106 17.20 22.90 -11.79
C GLN A 106 17.83 21.63 -12.37
N ALA A 107 18.01 20.59 -11.54
CA ALA A 107 18.59 19.32 -11.99
C ALA A 107 17.69 18.61 -13.03
N GLY A 108 16.38 18.71 -12.91
CA GLY A 108 15.42 18.15 -13.85
C GLY A 108 15.40 18.86 -15.20
N GLN A 109 15.52 20.19 -15.18
CA GLN A 109 15.59 21.01 -16.41
C GLN A 109 16.93 20.87 -17.14
N ALA A 110 18.05 20.81 -16.40
CA ALA A 110 19.39 20.78 -16.98
C ALA A 110 19.77 19.43 -17.62
N ARG A 111 19.05 18.35 -17.33
CA ARG A 111 19.40 16.99 -17.76
C ARG A 111 18.72 16.61 -19.08
N ASP A 112 19.53 16.04 -19.96
CA ASP A 112 19.03 15.38 -21.18
C ASP A 112 18.50 13.97 -20.81
N GLU A 113 17.20 13.92 -20.48
CA GLU A 113 16.48 12.67 -20.19
C GLU A 113 16.55 11.68 -21.33
N GLU A 114 16.46 12.19 -22.58
CA GLU A 114 16.41 11.37 -23.77
C GLU A 114 17.75 10.66 -24.01
N ALA A 115 18.86 11.36 -23.85
CA ALA A 115 20.19 10.77 -23.94
C ALA A 115 20.42 9.68 -22.89
N LEU A 116 19.96 9.90 -21.64
CA LEU A 116 20.07 8.92 -20.57
C LEU A 116 19.26 7.64 -20.86
N LEU A 117 18.02 7.80 -21.32
CA LEU A 117 17.13 6.69 -21.68
C LEU A 117 17.68 5.91 -22.89
N VAL A 118 18.18 6.58 -23.92
CA VAL A 118 18.75 5.96 -25.13
C VAL A 118 19.97 5.13 -24.78
N ASN A 119 20.89 5.64 -23.95
CA ASN A 119 22.07 4.90 -23.54
C ASN A 119 21.72 3.57 -22.83
N ILE A 120 20.85 3.64 -21.84
CA ILE A 120 20.43 2.43 -21.08
C ILE A 120 19.64 1.48 -21.99
N GLN A 121 18.79 2.00 -22.87
CA GLN A 121 18.02 1.19 -23.81
C GLN A 121 18.93 0.45 -24.81
N GLN A 122 20.00 1.08 -25.27
CA GLN A 122 21.00 0.43 -26.13
C GLN A 122 21.67 -0.74 -25.43
N GLN A 123 22.01 -0.61 -24.15
CA GLN A 123 22.60 -1.70 -23.36
C GLN A 123 21.60 -2.86 -23.23
N PHE A 124 20.32 -2.59 -22.96
CA PHE A 124 19.29 -3.66 -22.93
C PHE A 124 19.08 -4.34 -24.27
N GLN A 125 19.12 -3.57 -25.37
CA GLN A 125 19.02 -4.12 -26.73
C GLN A 125 20.23 -4.98 -27.07
N ALA A 126 21.44 -4.56 -26.70
CA ALA A 126 22.65 -5.34 -26.89
C ALA A 126 22.59 -6.67 -26.11
N LEU A 127 22.12 -6.62 -24.86
CA LEU A 127 21.92 -7.82 -24.05
C LEU A 127 20.92 -8.79 -24.69
N ALA A 128 19.77 -8.29 -25.12
CA ALA A 128 18.73 -9.12 -25.74
C ALA A 128 19.22 -9.77 -27.06
N ARG A 129 19.89 -9.00 -27.91
CA ARG A 129 20.48 -9.53 -29.15
C ARG A 129 21.54 -10.59 -28.90
N ALA A 130 22.41 -10.38 -27.90
CA ALA A 130 23.43 -11.36 -27.55
C ALA A 130 22.82 -12.67 -27.04
N GLN A 131 21.73 -12.59 -26.25
CA GLN A 131 20.98 -13.75 -25.79
C GLN A 131 20.32 -14.51 -26.96
N GLU A 132 19.66 -13.80 -27.87
CA GLU A 132 19.03 -14.39 -29.05
C GLU A 132 20.04 -15.11 -29.94
N VAL A 133 21.17 -14.45 -30.25
CA VAL A 133 22.23 -15.05 -31.05
C VAL A 133 22.81 -16.31 -30.36
N LYS A 134 22.99 -16.26 -29.03
CA LYS A 134 23.44 -17.40 -28.25
C LYS A 134 22.45 -18.55 -28.33
N GLU A 135 21.15 -18.31 -28.13
CA GLU A 135 20.11 -19.35 -28.20
C GLU A 135 20.02 -19.98 -29.59
N MET A 136 20.09 -19.18 -30.65
CA MET A 136 20.11 -19.65 -32.03
C MET A 136 21.35 -20.53 -32.30
N ALA A 137 22.53 -20.06 -31.86
CA ALA A 137 23.77 -20.85 -32.03
C ALA A 137 23.75 -22.16 -31.20
N GLN A 138 23.17 -22.16 -30.00
CA GLN A 138 23.01 -23.37 -29.19
C GLN A 138 22.03 -24.37 -29.84
N SER A 139 20.92 -23.90 -30.40
CA SER A 139 19.95 -24.73 -31.12
C SER A 139 20.57 -25.34 -32.35
N GLU A 140 21.28 -24.56 -33.16
CA GLU A 140 22.03 -25.06 -34.36
C GLU A 140 23.10 -26.05 -33.94
N MET A 141 23.85 -25.79 -32.87
CA MET A 141 24.88 -26.69 -32.36
C MET A 141 24.28 -28.03 -31.93
N ALA A 142 23.15 -28.06 -31.22
CA ALA A 142 22.50 -29.28 -30.76
C ALA A 142 22.02 -30.17 -31.93
N GLU A 143 21.59 -29.55 -33.02
CA GLU A 143 21.23 -30.28 -34.25
C GLU A 143 22.45 -30.80 -34.98
N LEU A 144 23.51 -30.00 -35.13
CA LEU A 144 24.73 -30.34 -35.83
C LEU A 144 25.61 -31.34 -35.08
N GLU A 145 25.55 -31.40 -33.76
CA GLU A 145 26.33 -32.33 -32.92
C GLU A 145 26.10 -33.79 -33.35
N LYS A 146 24.89 -34.15 -33.74
CA LYS A 146 24.55 -35.48 -34.28
C LYS A 146 25.29 -35.77 -35.57
N TRP A 147 25.56 -34.77 -36.41
CA TRP A 147 26.20 -34.86 -37.72
C TRP A 147 27.71 -34.63 -37.68
N ALA A 148 28.31 -34.51 -36.52
CA ALA A 148 29.75 -34.23 -36.36
C ALA A 148 30.68 -35.27 -37.04
N SER A 149 30.23 -36.51 -37.21
CA SER A 149 30.97 -37.57 -37.88
C SER A 149 30.88 -37.53 -39.43
N LEU A 150 30.05 -36.62 -39.99
CA LEU A 150 29.91 -36.48 -41.43
C LEU A 150 31.16 -35.79 -42.02
N ALA A 151 31.96 -36.55 -42.78
CA ALA A 151 33.24 -36.10 -43.33
C ALA A 151 33.12 -35.37 -44.69
N VAL A 152 31.89 -35.12 -45.16
CA VAL A 152 31.62 -34.53 -46.47
C VAL A 152 30.46 -33.54 -46.33
N THR A 153 30.55 -32.38 -46.96
CA THR A 153 29.45 -31.40 -46.95
C THR A 153 28.32 -31.85 -47.88
N PRO A 154 27.06 -31.74 -47.48
CA PRO A 154 25.92 -32.03 -48.36
C PRO A 154 25.91 -31.21 -49.65
N SER A 155 26.47 -30.01 -49.66
CA SER A 155 26.64 -29.14 -50.84
C SER A 155 27.64 -29.77 -51.87
N ALA A 156 28.77 -30.26 -51.41
CA ALA A 156 29.75 -30.93 -52.28
C ALA A 156 29.17 -32.19 -52.94
N LEU A 157 28.30 -32.90 -52.25
CA LEU A 157 27.64 -34.09 -52.77
C LEU A 157 26.65 -33.82 -53.91
N LYS A 158 26.17 -32.57 -54.07
CA LYS A 158 25.29 -32.15 -55.18
C LYS A 158 26.00 -32.01 -56.51
N HIS A 159 27.33 -31.87 -56.54
CA HIS A 159 28.12 -31.61 -57.73
C HIS A 159 28.58 -32.89 -58.45
N PHE A 160 28.29 -34.11 -57.95
CA PHE A 160 28.63 -35.37 -58.68
C PHE A 160 27.80 -35.52 -59.97
N LYS A 161 28.43 -35.78 -61.06
CA LYS A 161 27.79 -35.96 -62.40
C LYS A 161 27.02 -37.26 -62.52
N HIS A 162 27.58 -38.38 -61.98
CA HIS A 162 27.05 -39.69 -62.14
C HIS A 162 26.49 -40.36 -60.87
N LEU A 163 26.61 -39.69 -59.72
CA LEU A 163 26.10 -40.10 -58.42
C LEU A 163 25.14 -39.09 -57.86
N ARG A 164 24.18 -39.59 -57.08
CA ARG A 164 23.33 -38.75 -56.23
C ARG A 164 23.46 -39.17 -54.78
N ALA A 165 23.49 -38.23 -53.89
CA ALA A 165 23.59 -38.45 -52.47
C ALA A 165 22.41 -37.90 -51.74
N PHE A 166 21.86 -38.63 -50.80
CA PHE A 166 20.81 -38.21 -49.88
C PHE A 166 21.37 -38.29 -48.48
N VAL A 167 21.34 -37.19 -47.76
CA VAL A 167 21.75 -37.11 -46.35
C VAL A 167 20.53 -36.70 -45.54
N GLY A 168 20.19 -37.48 -44.51
CA GLY A 168 19.00 -37.19 -43.71
C GLY A 168 18.80 -38.23 -42.61
N THR A 169 17.67 -38.13 -41.94
CA THR A 169 17.29 -39.01 -40.83
C THR A 169 16.13 -39.93 -41.19
N ILE A 170 16.13 -41.14 -40.60
CA ILE A 170 14.99 -42.07 -40.61
C ILE A 170 14.63 -42.44 -39.18
N PRO A 171 13.33 -42.75 -38.88
CA PRO A 171 12.93 -43.27 -37.58
C PRO A 171 13.67 -44.57 -37.24
N SER A 172 14.10 -44.75 -35.99
CA SER A 172 14.82 -45.95 -35.54
C SER A 172 14.01 -47.25 -35.70
N SER A 173 12.67 -47.16 -35.70
CA SER A 173 11.75 -48.28 -35.91
C SER A 173 11.85 -48.89 -37.33
N GLU A 174 12.24 -48.13 -38.32
CA GLU A 174 12.27 -48.53 -39.74
C GLU A 174 13.61 -49.07 -40.19
N ASN A 175 14.62 -49.16 -39.31
CA ASN A 175 15.98 -49.60 -39.66
C ASN A 175 16.05 -51.02 -40.26
N ASN A 176 15.26 -51.97 -39.74
CA ASN A 176 15.23 -53.33 -40.26
C ASN A 176 14.61 -53.40 -41.66
N GLN A 177 13.62 -52.56 -41.94
CA GLN A 177 12.99 -52.44 -43.26
C GLN A 177 13.92 -51.76 -44.27
N LEU A 178 14.70 -50.76 -43.85
CA LEU A 178 15.71 -50.08 -44.66
C LEU A 178 16.70 -51.09 -45.20
N ASN A 179 17.33 -51.89 -44.33
CA ASN A 179 18.33 -52.88 -44.73
C ASN A 179 17.74 -54.01 -45.57
N ALA A 180 16.49 -54.40 -45.38
CA ALA A 180 15.82 -55.44 -46.18
C ALA A 180 15.47 -54.91 -47.58
N ARG A 181 14.89 -53.73 -47.71
CA ARG A 181 14.46 -53.16 -49.00
C ARG A 181 15.61 -52.61 -49.84
N LEU A 182 16.70 -52.12 -49.23
CA LEU A 182 17.86 -51.63 -49.98
C LEU A 182 18.85 -52.69 -50.41
N ARG A 183 18.77 -53.94 -49.88
CA ARG A 183 19.57 -55.09 -50.33
C ARG A 183 19.29 -55.52 -51.78
N ASP A 184 18.11 -55.26 -52.30
CA ASP A 184 17.68 -55.55 -53.65
C ASP A 184 18.26 -54.62 -54.73
N TYR A 185 18.95 -53.53 -54.30
CA TYR A 185 19.56 -52.53 -55.17
C TYR A 185 21.11 -52.64 -55.19
N PRO A 186 21.75 -53.38 -56.10
CA PRO A 186 23.19 -53.63 -56.08
C PRO A 186 24.08 -52.39 -56.32
N ASN A 187 23.52 -51.24 -56.66
CA ASN A 187 24.24 -50.02 -56.97
C ASN A 187 23.99 -48.87 -55.90
N LEU A 188 23.68 -49.23 -54.68
CA LEU A 188 23.35 -48.35 -53.62
C LEU A 188 24.23 -48.61 -52.38
N GLU A 189 24.87 -47.59 -51.84
CA GLU A 189 25.67 -47.65 -50.63
C GLU A 189 25.00 -46.79 -49.53
N VAL A 190 24.74 -47.41 -48.37
CA VAL A 190 24.17 -46.69 -47.18
C VAL A 190 25.24 -46.69 -46.12
N ARG A 191 25.53 -45.50 -45.65
CA ARG A 191 26.47 -45.27 -44.55
C ARG A 191 25.74 -44.64 -43.36
N GLU A 192 25.80 -45.31 -42.24
CA GLU A 192 25.27 -44.70 -40.97
C GLU A 192 26.22 -43.63 -40.51
N VAL A 193 25.65 -42.44 -40.20
CA VAL A 193 26.39 -41.30 -39.69
C VAL A 193 26.26 -41.23 -38.17
N PHE A 194 25.03 -41.40 -37.65
CA PHE A 194 24.78 -41.49 -36.21
C PHE A 194 23.53 -42.35 -35.92
N THR A 195 23.43 -42.81 -34.67
CA THR A 195 22.25 -43.56 -34.19
C THR A 195 21.81 -42.99 -32.86
N SER A 196 20.53 -42.59 -32.79
CA SER A 196 19.84 -42.12 -31.57
C SER A 196 18.72 -43.12 -31.21
N SER A 197 18.13 -43.00 -30.04
CA SER A 197 16.97 -43.79 -29.61
C SER A 197 15.74 -43.61 -30.51
N THR A 198 15.58 -42.46 -31.13
CA THR A 198 14.40 -42.08 -31.92
C THR A 198 14.64 -42.07 -33.42
N GLU A 199 15.86 -41.75 -33.87
CA GLU A 199 16.21 -41.54 -35.28
C GLU A 199 17.64 -42.00 -35.60
N LYS A 200 17.86 -42.33 -36.85
CA LYS A 200 19.19 -42.61 -37.39
C LYS A 200 19.52 -41.64 -38.50
N GLY A 201 20.73 -41.09 -38.47
CA GLY A 201 21.30 -40.31 -39.55
C GLY A 201 21.98 -41.20 -40.56
N ILE A 202 21.62 -41.11 -41.84
CA ILE A 202 22.15 -41.91 -42.94
C ILE A 202 22.62 -41.03 -44.07
N LEU A 203 23.70 -41.47 -44.73
CA LEU A 203 24.16 -41.00 -46.04
C LEU A 203 23.90 -42.12 -47.04
N VAL A 204 23.06 -41.86 -48.02
CA VAL A 204 22.75 -42.84 -49.11
C VAL A 204 23.34 -42.32 -50.39
N LEU A 205 24.19 -43.13 -51.01
CA LEU A 205 24.81 -42.89 -52.32
C LEU A 205 24.18 -43.79 -53.34
N CYS A 206 23.69 -43.24 -54.46
CA CYS A 206 23.12 -44.00 -55.56
C CYS A 206 23.58 -43.48 -56.95
N LYS A 207 23.47 -44.28 -57.98
CA LYS A 207 23.67 -43.82 -59.37
C LYS A 207 22.57 -42.89 -59.77
N ALA A 208 22.84 -41.84 -60.58
CA ALA A 208 21.90 -40.83 -61.00
C ALA A 208 20.65 -41.42 -61.72
N GLU A 209 20.80 -42.60 -62.39
CA GLU A 209 19.70 -43.29 -63.05
C GLU A 209 18.64 -43.85 -62.12
N VAL A 210 19.02 -44.25 -60.92
CA VAL A 210 18.14 -44.90 -59.93
C VAL A 210 17.70 -43.87 -58.80
N ALA A 211 18.11 -42.61 -58.91
CA ALA A 211 17.94 -41.64 -57.87
C ALA A 211 16.46 -41.38 -57.53
N LYS A 212 15.55 -41.35 -58.51
CA LYS A 212 14.11 -41.10 -58.30
C LYS A 212 13.44 -42.25 -57.55
N GLU A 213 13.81 -43.51 -57.88
CA GLU A 213 13.27 -44.68 -57.20
C GLU A 213 13.79 -44.76 -55.76
N THR A 214 15.07 -44.49 -55.57
CA THR A 214 15.68 -44.39 -54.23
C THR A 214 15.00 -43.33 -53.36
N GLN A 215 14.72 -42.20 -53.93
CA GLN A 215 14.04 -41.10 -53.21
C GLN A 215 12.60 -41.50 -52.81
N ALA A 216 11.87 -42.21 -53.68
CA ALA A 216 10.52 -42.69 -53.35
C ALA A 216 10.56 -43.69 -52.18
N VAL A 217 11.47 -44.64 -52.20
CA VAL A 217 11.66 -45.64 -51.14
C VAL A 217 12.06 -44.98 -49.82
N LEU A 218 12.96 -43.99 -49.85
CA LEU A 218 13.35 -43.22 -48.67
C LEU A 218 12.18 -42.43 -48.10
N THR A 219 11.35 -41.84 -48.96
CA THR A 219 10.15 -41.07 -48.52
C THR A 219 9.12 -42.01 -47.83
N GLU A 220 8.91 -43.21 -48.37
CA GLU A 220 8.05 -44.22 -47.74
C GLU A 220 8.54 -44.67 -46.36
N LEU A 221 9.85 -44.67 -46.15
CA LEU A 221 10.49 -44.99 -44.87
C LEU A 221 10.58 -43.81 -43.91
N GLY A 222 9.92 -42.68 -44.22
CA GLY A 222 9.89 -41.51 -43.36
C GLY A 222 11.20 -40.71 -43.33
N PHE A 223 12.01 -40.82 -44.41
CA PHE A 223 13.25 -40.05 -44.52
C PHE A 223 13.01 -38.54 -44.54
N LYS A 224 13.71 -37.87 -43.66
CA LYS A 224 13.77 -36.41 -43.61
C LYS A 224 15.13 -35.93 -44.08
N LEU A 225 15.14 -35.09 -45.13
CA LEU A 225 16.37 -34.55 -45.68
C LEU A 225 17.04 -33.63 -44.64
N PHE A 226 18.36 -33.79 -44.50
CA PHE A 226 19.18 -32.87 -43.71
C PHE A 226 19.47 -31.62 -44.56
N GLU A 227 18.79 -30.53 -44.23
CA GLU A 227 19.00 -29.24 -44.87
C GLU A 227 20.23 -28.55 -44.27
N TYR A 228 21.33 -28.58 -45.02
CA TYR A 228 22.59 -27.98 -44.63
C TYR A 228 23.05 -27.03 -45.75
N ALA A 229 22.98 -25.71 -45.45
CA ALA A 229 23.24 -24.67 -46.43
C ALA A 229 24.70 -24.19 -46.48
N PHE A 230 25.55 -24.67 -45.56
CA PHE A 230 26.94 -24.20 -45.43
C PHE A 230 27.91 -25.02 -46.27
N GLU A 231 29.00 -24.34 -46.70
CA GLU A 231 30.09 -25.00 -47.47
C GLU A 231 31.14 -25.68 -46.57
N GLU A 232 31.15 -25.34 -45.27
CA GLU A 232 32.05 -25.87 -44.25
C GLU A 232 31.59 -27.27 -43.78
N LEU A 233 32.54 -28.06 -43.26
CA LEU A 233 32.18 -29.34 -42.63
C LEU A 233 31.37 -29.12 -41.34
N PRO A 234 30.42 -30.03 -41.01
CA PRO A 234 29.66 -29.91 -39.76
C PRO A 234 30.55 -29.78 -38.52
N LYS A 235 31.70 -30.45 -38.49
CA LYS A 235 32.68 -30.34 -37.41
C LYS A 235 33.32 -28.93 -37.31
N GLU A 236 33.64 -28.33 -38.44
CA GLU A 236 34.20 -26.95 -38.48
C GLU A 236 33.18 -25.93 -38.08
N ARG A 237 31.93 -26.11 -38.53
CA ARG A 237 30.80 -25.29 -38.13
C ARG A 237 30.52 -25.36 -36.62
N LEU A 238 30.62 -26.56 -36.02
CA LEU A 238 30.49 -26.73 -34.56
C LEU A 238 31.55 -25.95 -33.80
N VAL A 239 32.80 -25.91 -34.26
CA VAL A 239 33.88 -25.12 -33.64
C VAL A 239 33.57 -23.62 -33.76
N ALA A 240 33.06 -23.16 -34.91
CA ALA A 240 32.66 -21.78 -35.10
C ALA A 240 31.48 -21.40 -34.20
N LEU A 241 30.47 -22.26 -34.09
CA LEU A 241 29.34 -22.05 -33.20
C LEU A 241 29.74 -21.97 -31.71
N GLN A 242 30.67 -22.85 -31.28
CA GLN A 242 31.24 -22.81 -29.93
C GLN A 242 31.98 -21.50 -29.66
N ALA A 243 32.72 -20.99 -30.65
CA ALA A 243 33.39 -19.68 -30.54
C ALA A 243 32.37 -18.57 -30.44
N THR A 244 31.32 -18.57 -31.27
CA THR A 244 30.22 -17.58 -31.20
C THR A 244 29.51 -17.62 -29.86
N ILE A 245 29.16 -18.79 -29.35
CA ILE A 245 28.52 -18.93 -28.03
C ILE A 245 29.40 -18.33 -26.95
N LYS A 246 30.69 -18.60 -26.95
CA LYS A 246 31.65 -18.07 -25.97
C LYS A 246 31.79 -16.56 -26.08
N GLU A 247 31.80 -16.01 -27.27
CA GLU A 247 31.85 -14.58 -27.53
C GLU A 247 30.58 -13.89 -27.00
N GLN A 248 29.41 -14.46 -27.33
CA GLN A 248 28.14 -13.94 -26.84
C GLN A 248 28.00 -14.04 -25.31
N GLU A 249 28.48 -15.11 -24.68
CA GLU A 249 28.55 -15.26 -23.23
C GLU A 249 29.43 -14.19 -22.57
N ALA A 250 30.57 -13.87 -23.16
CA ALA A 250 31.44 -12.80 -22.71
C ALA A 250 30.74 -11.43 -22.83
N LEU A 251 30.05 -11.18 -23.95
CA LEU A 251 29.28 -9.94 -24.19
C LEU A 251 28.12 -9.82 -23.21
N ILE A 252 27.35 -10.89 -22.98
CA ILE A 252 26.27 -10.92 -21.99
C ILE A 252 26.83 -10.59 -20.59
N THR A 253 27.91 -11.24 -20.19
CA THR A 253 28.53 -11.04 -18.87
C THR A 253 29.04 -9.61 -18.71
N SER A 254 29.70 -9.06 -19.71
CA SER A 254 30.21 -7.66 -19.67
C SER A 254 29.06 -6.64 -19.64
N THR A 255 28.01 -6.83 -20.44
CA THR A 255 26.83 -5.93 -20.46
C THR A 255 26.06 -6.00 -19.14
N GLN A 256 25.90 -7.20 -18.58
CA GLN A 256 25.29 -7.36 -17.25
C GLN A 256 26.11 -6.68 -16.16
N ALA A 257 27.43 -6.77 -16.23
CA ALA A 257 28.33 -6.07 -15.28
C ALA A 257 28.22 -4.54 -15.43
N GLN A 258 28.10 -4.00 -16.64
CA GLN A 258 27.85 -2.58 -16.88
C GLN A 258 26.51 -2.15 -16.32
N LEU A 259 25.42 -2.87 -16.60
CA LEU A 259 24.10 -2.59 -16.03
C LEU A 259 24.11 -2.67 -14.49
N ALA A 260 24.85 -3.63 -13.92
CA ALA A 260 24.99 -3.74 -12.46
C ALA A 260 25.78 -2.56 -11.85
N ALA A 261 26.69 -1.95 -12.60
CA ALA A 261 27.45 -0.77 -12.16
C ALA A 261 26.70 0.55 -12.33
N SER A 262 25.59 0.58 -13.08
CA SER A 262 24.78 1.78 -13.42
C SER A 262 23.95 2.31 -12.25
N ASN A 263 24.54 2.42 -11.07
CA ASN A 263 23.85 2.94 -9.88
C ASN A 263 23.64 4.47 -9.96
N GLU A 264 24.57 5.20 -10.58
CA GLU A 264 24.44 6.65 -10.75
C GLU A 264 23.33 6.99 -11.74
N GLU A 265 23.27 6.29 -12.85
CA GLU A 265 22.20 6.43 -13.85
C GLU A 265 20.84 6.09 -13.23
N LEU A 266 20.76 5.05 -12.41
CA LEU A 266 19.54 4.71 -11.68
C LEU A 266 19.11 5.83 -10.73
N GLN A 267 20.02 6.48 -10.02
CA GLN A 267 19.71 7.64 -9.18
C GLN A 267 19.25 8.84 -10.02
N GLN A 268 19.87 9.07 -11.16
CA GLN A 268 19.48 10.13 -12.08
C GLN A 268 18.06 9.89 -12.63
N LEU A 269 17.73 8.66 -13.03
CA LEU A 269 16.37 8.31 -13.48
C LEU A 269 15.34 8.53 -12.38
N LYS A 270 15.66 8.21 -11.13
CA LYS A 270 14.79 8.42 -9.97
C LYS A 270 14.51 9.91 -9.73
N LEU A 271 15.55 10.75 -9.80
CA LEU A 271 15.41 12.20 -9.68
C LEU A 271 14.54 12.76 -10.82
N GLN A 272 14.80 12.31 -12.04
CA GLN A 272 14.03 12.74 -13.20
C GLN A 272 12.56 12.33 -13.09
N LEU A 273 12.28 11.15 -12.55
CA LEU A 273 10.90 10.72 -12.32
C LEU A 273 10.18 11.60 -11.29
N ASP A 274 10.83 11.95 -10.17
CA ASP A 274 10.23 12.84 -9.16
C ASP A 274 10.00 14.26 -9.74
N TYR A 275 10.91 14.76 -10.58
CA TYR A 275 10.72 16.01 -11.32
C TYR A 275 9.50 15.94 -12.26
N ILE A 276 9.37 14.89 -13.08
CA ILE A 276 8.22 14.71 -13.98
C ILE A 276 6.91 14.55 -13.20
N LEU A 277 6.92 13.87 -12.06
CA LEU A 277 5.76 13.78 -11.18
C LEU A 277 5.32 15.15 -10.66
N ASN A 278 6.27 16.05 -10.35
CA ASN A 278 5.97 17.42 -9.94
C ASN A 278 5.34 18.21 -11.08
N LEU A 279 5.89 18.10 -12.29
CA LEU A 279 5.32 18.73 -13.48
C LEU A 279 3.91 18.22 -13.78
N THR A 280 3.69 16.91 -13.68
CA THR A 280 2.39 16.28 -13.89
C THR A 280 1.36 16.80 -12.87
N SER A 281 1.72 16.85 -11.59
CA SER A 281 0.84 17.37 -10.53
C SER A 281 0.48 18.85 -10.72
N ARG A 282 1.44 19.68 -11.19
CA ARG A 282 1.14 21.09 -11.55
C ARG A 282 0.21 21.17 -12.76
N GLN A 283 0.45 20.33 -13.76
CA GLN A 283 -0.38 20.29 -14.95
C GLN A 283 -1.81 19.82 -14.66
N GLU A 284 -1.99 18.80 -13.80
CA GLU A 284 -3.30 18.37 -13.30
C GLU A 284 -4.01 19.49 -12.53
N SER A 285 -3.25 20.26 -11.72
CA SER A 285 -3.82 21.39 -10.98
C SER A 285 -4.36 22.50 -11.88
N LYS A 286 -3.84 22.66 -13.09
CA LYS A 286 -4.34 23.65 -14.06
C LYS A 286 -5.77 23.35 -14.54
N GLU A 287 -6.20 22.08 -14.48
CA GLU A 287 -7.59 21.70 -14.82
C GLU A 287 -8.62 22.31 -13.87
N ALA A 288 -8.22 22.56 -12.63
CA ALA A 288 -9.08 23.12 -11.60
C ALA A 288 -9.24 24.65 -11.66
N LEU A 289 -8.46 25.32 -12.53
CA LEU A 289 -8.36 26.78 -12.59
C LEU A 289 -9.34 27.39 -13.60
N ALA A 290 -9.69 28.67 -13.38
CA ALA A 290 -10.42 29.47 -14.33
C ALA A 290 -9.46 30.38 -15.12
N SER A 291 -9.57 30.47 -16.44
CA SER A 291 -8.69 31.31 -17.23
C SER A 291 -9.42 32.11 -18.31
N THR A 292 -8.94 33.34 -18.51
CA THR A 292 -9.23 34.19 -19.69
C THR A 292 -8.07 34.10 -20.67
N GLN A 293 -8.07 34.95 -21.70
CA GLN A 293 -6.93 35.03 -22.62
C GLN A 293 -5.62 35.38 -21.92
N ASN A 294 -5.64 36.30 -20.94
CA ASN A 294 -4.44 36.87 -20.31
C ASN A 294 -4.32 36.60 -18.82
N LEU A 295 -5.41 36.29 -18.15
CA LEU A 295 -5.47 36.12 -16.69
C LEU A 295 -5.93 34.74 -16.28
N VAL A 296 -5.45 34.26 -15.14
CA VAL A 296 -5.88 33.03 -14.49
C VAL A 296 -6.33 33.33 -13.08
N ALA A 297 -7.45 32.74 -12.71
CA ALA A 297 -7.96 32.75 -11.33
C ALA A 297 -7.77 31.35 -10.70
N LEU A 298 -7.21 31.33 -9.52
CA LEU A 298 -7.01 30.15 -8.69
C LEU A 298 -7.69 30.41 -7.36
N GLU A 299 -8.52 29.50 -6.91
CA GLU A 299 -9.04 29.50 -5.54
C GLU A 299 -8.48 28.30 -4.77
N GLY A 300 -8.31 28.50 -3.48
CA GLY A 300 -7.76 27.43 -2.65
C GLY A 300 -8.07 27.62 -1.17
N TRP A 301 -7.78 26.55 -0.44
CA TRP A 301 -7.83 26.54 1.03
C TRP A 301 -6.43 26.59 1.60
N MET A 302 -6.28 27.34 2.68
CA MET A 302 -5.03 27.46 3.41
C MET A 302 -5.28 27.60 4.92
N GLU A 303 -4.31 27.16 5.72
CA GLU A 303 -4.33 27.36 7.16
C GLU A 303 -4.13 28.84 7.49
N GLN A 304 -5.00 29.43 8.31
CA GLN A 304 -5.00 30.85 8.66
C GLN A 304 -3.63 31.36 9.14
N GLY A 305 -2.90 30.54 9.90
CA GLY A 305 -1.59 30.91 10.44
C GLY A 305 -0.46 31.01 9.41
N GLN A 306 -0.67 30.57 8.16
CA GLN A 306 0.33 30.59 7.10
C GLN A 306 0.06 31.64 6.01
N ILE A 307 -1.04 32.40 6.12
CA ILE A 307 -1.47 33.37 5.10
C ILE A 307 -0.48 34.53 4.97
N GLU A 308 0.05 35.05 6.09
CA GLU A 308 1.01 36.14 6.06
C GLU A 308 2.34 35.74 5.42
N ASP A 309 2.75 34.48 5.59
CA ASP A 309 3.94 33.93 4.93
C ASP A 309 3.72 33.84 3.41
N LEU A 310 2.53 33.38 2.97
CA LEU A 310 2.15 33.35 1.57
C LEU A 310 2.14 34.77 0.95
N LYS A 311 1.51 35.71 1.63
CA LYS A 311 1.40 37.11 1.17
C LYS A 311 2.77 37.77 1.03
N THR A 312 3.63 37.57 2.02
CA THR A 312 4.98 38.11 2.00
C THR A 312 5.82 37.48 0.88
N GLY A 313 5.75 36.16 0.72
CA GLY A 313 6.49 35.46 -0.31
C GLY A 313 6.03 35.78 -1.72
N LEU A 314 4.72 35.87 -1.97
CA LEU A 314 4.18 36.30 -3.27
C LEU A 314 4.62 37.74 -3.61
N ALA A 315 4.60 38.66 -2.63
CA ALA A 315 5.03 40.03 -2.83
C ALA A 315 6.54 40.13 -3.14
N GLN A 316 7.36 39.32 -2.49
CA GLN A 316 8.81 39.29 -2.73
C GLN A 316 9.18 38.70 -4.08
N GLN A 317 8.51 37.60 -4.50
CA GLN A 317 8.88 36.85 -5.69
C GLN A 317 8.25 37.40 -6.97
N PHE A 318 6.99 37.86 -6.89
CA PHE A 318 6.21 38.30 -8.05
C PHE A 318 5.85 39.78 -8.01
N GLY A 319 6.26 40.51 -6.99
CA GLY A 319 5.90 41.93 -6.82
C GLY A 319 4.38 42.12 -6.72
N GLY A 320 3.83 43.09 -7.47
CA GLY A 320 2.39 43.34 -7.54
C GLY A 320 1.65 42.63 -8.65
N ALA A 321 2.30 41.70 -9.38
CA ALA A 321 1.69 41.02 -10.52
C ALA A 321 0.66 39.95 -10.12
N VAL A 322 0.73 39.44 -8.88
CA VAL A 322 -0.21 38.46 -8.33
C VAL A 322 -1.08 39.12 -7.27
N LEU A 323 -2.38 39.16 -7.49
CA LEU A 323 -3.35 39.69 -6.53
C LEU A 323 -3.86 38.56 -5.65
N LEU A 324 -3.66 38.69 -4.33
CA LEU A 324 -4.19 37.79 -3.32
C LEU A 324 -5.42 38.41 -2.66
N GLN A 325 -6.55 37.73 -2.69
CA GLN A 325 -7.76 38.08 -1.97
C GLN A 325 -8.10 36.98 -0.97
N ILE A 326 -8.42 37.36 0.24
CA ILE A 326 -8.82 36.44 1.31
C ILE A 326 -10.33 36.61 1.52
N HIS A 327 -11.07 35.51 1.56
CA HIS A 327 -12.51 35.49 1.74
C HIS A 327 -12.88 35.12 3.17
N GLU A 328 -13.85 35.83 3.72
CA GLU A 328 -14.47 35.43 4.97
C GLU A 328 -15.42 34.26 4.73
N LEU A 329 -15.32 33.25 5.61
CA LEU A 329 -16.15 32.05 5.53
C LEU A 329 -17.62 32.36 5.81
N THR A 330 -18.49 32.08 4.86
CA THR A 330 -19.94 32.10 5.04
C THR A 330 -20.44 30.78 5.62
N GLU A 331 -21.67 30.75 6.16
CA GLU A 331 -22.25 29.49 6.68
C GLU A 331 -22.43 28.42 5.60
N ALA A 332 -22.65 28.81 4.35
CA ALA A 332 -22.76 27.90 3.22
C ALA A 332 -21.41 27.24 2.87
N ASP A 333 -20.31 27.98 3.02
CA ASP A 333 -18.97 27.47 2.68
C ASP A 333 -18.45 26.47 3.70
N ARG A 334 -18.92 26.52 4.95
CA ARG A 334 -18.45 25.64 6.04
C ARG A 334 -18.54 24.14 5.73
N GLN A 335 -19.47 23.72 4.88
CA GLN A 335 -19.58 22.32 4.46
C GLN A 335 -18.50 21.89 3.45
N ARG A 336 -17.86 22.87 2.77
CA ARG A 336 -16.83 22.66 1.77
C ARG A 336 -15.42 22.75 2.32
N VAL A 337 -15.26 23.37 3.52
CA VAL A 337 -13.95 23.56 4.15
C VAL A 337 -13.27 22.24 4.42
N PRO A 338 -12.04 22.03 3.93
CA PRO A 338 -11.28 20.82 4.25
C PRO A 338 -10.83 20.84 5.72
N THR A 339 -10.77 19.65 6.31
CA THR A 339 -10.38 19.47 7.70
C THR A 339 -8.92 19.05 7.78
N LYS A 340 -8.13 19.81 8.55
CA LYS A 340 -6.76 19.46 8.94
C LYS A 340 -6.71 19.29 10.45
N LEU A 341 -6.36 18.07 10.90
CA LEU A 341 -6.17 17.79 12.32
C LEU A 341 -4.80 18.33 12.77
N LYS A 342 -4.76 18.88 13.99
CA LYS A 342 -3.53 19.38 14.60
C LYS A 342 -3.52 18.98 16.07
N ASN A 343 -3.05 17.78 16.32
CA ASN A 343 -2.96 17.19 17.65
C ASN A 343 -1.52 17.21 18.19
N ASN A 344 -1.41 17.05 19.50
CA ASN A 344 -0.10 16.90 20.16
C ASN A 344 0.58 15.58 19.72
N ALA A 345 1.90 15.52 19.83
CA ALA A 345 2.72 14.37 19.44
C ALA A 345 2.30 13.02 20.05
N LEU A 346 1.62 13.00 21.20
CA LEU A 346 1.06 11.78 21.81
C LEU A 346 -0.29 11.37 21.21
N ILE A 347 -1.09 12.33 20.75
CA ILE A 347 -2.44 12.12 20.22
C ILE A 347 -2.40 11.96 18.70
N GLU A 348 -1.52 12.68 18.01
CA GLU A 348 -1.34 12.66 16.55
C GLU A 348 -1.33 11.23 15.94
N PRO A 349 -0.64 10.22 16.50
CA PRO A 349 -0.65 8.88 15.92
C PRO A 349 -2.04 8.22 15.92
N PHE A 350 -2.92 8.60 16.84
CA PHE A 350 -4.29 8.06 16.92
C PHE A 350 -5.24 8.68 15.90
N GLU A 351 -4.84 9.76 15.21
CA GLU A 351 -5.59 10.29 14.06
C GLU A 351 -5.80 9.21 12.98
N LEU A 352 -4.89 8.23 12.88
CA LEU A 352 -5.04 7.08 11.99
C LEU A 352 -6.37 6.34 12.22
N VAL A 353 -6.79 6.19 13.47
CA VAL A 353 -8.06 5.52 13.82
C VAL A 353 -9.25 6.38 13.40
N THR A 354 -9.17 7.69 13.61
CA THR A 354 -10.20 8.65 13.20
C THR A 354 -10.29 8.75 11.68
N GLU A 355 -9.15 8.88 10.98
CA GLU A 355 -9.06 8.91 9.52
C GLU A 355 -9.60 7.62 8.86
N MET A 356 -9.37 6.46 9.49
CA MET A 356 -9.85 5.16 8.98
C MET A 356 -11.38 5.05 9.01
N TYR A 357 -12.05 5.70 9.94
CA TYR A 357 -13.51 5.77 9.98
C TYR A 357 -14.04 6.86 9.05
N SER A 358 -13.75 8.10 9.37
CA SER A 358 -14.03 9.30 8.58
C SER A 358 -13.46 10.53 9.31
N LEU A 359 -13.01 11.54 8.57
CA LEU A 359 -12.62 12.80 9.18
C LEU A 359 -13.83 13.59 9.74
N PRO A 360 -13.65 14.35 10.83
CA PRO A 360 -14.70 15.22 11.35
C PRO A 360 -15.00 16.34 10.34
N LYS A 361 -16.24 16.78 10.28
CA LYS A 361 -16.61 18.01 9.58
C LYS A 361 -15.88 19.18 10.24
N TYR A 362 -15.64 20.24 9.48
CA TYR A 362 -14.92 21.42 9.97
C TYR A 362 -15.55 22.03 11.25
N GLU A 363 -16.87 21.96 11.38
CA GLU A 363 -17.60 22.45 12.54
C GLU A 363 -17.60 21.51 13.75
N ASP A 364 -17.32 20.23 13.53
CA ASP A 364 -17.34 19.23 14.58
C ASP A 364 -16.09 19.35 15.49
N LYS A 365 -16.13 18.67 16.60
CA LYS A 365 -14.96 18.53 17.46
C LYS A 365 -14.19 17.28 17.06
N ASP A 366 -12.88 17.40 17.07
CA ASP A 366 -12.01 16.24 16.88
C ASP A 366 -12.22 15.21 18.01
N PRO A 367 -12.64 13.97 17.69
CA PRO A 367 -12.80 12.91 18.67
C PRO A 367 -11.47 12.26 19.07
N THR A 368 -10.39 12.49 18.33
CA THR A 368 -9.10 11.81 18.49
C THR A 368 -8.52 11.85 19.91
N PRO A 369 -8.60 12.97 20.67
CA PRO A 369 -8.09 12.99 22.04
C PRO A 369 -8.78 11.98 22.96
N VAL A 370 -10.09 11.80 22.80
CA VAL A 370 -10.88 10.85 23.58
C VAL A 370 -10.65 9.41 23.09
N VAL A 371 -10.63 9.24 21.78
CA VAL A 371 -10.31 7.96 21.13
C VAL A 371 -8.95 7.44 21.58
N SER A 372 -7.95 8.31 21.67
CA SER A 372 -6.58 7.89 22.07
C SER A 372 -6.55 7.22 23.43
N VAL A 373 -7.33 7.74 24.41
CA VAL A 373 -7.39 7.17 25.76
C VAL A 373 -8.08 5.80 25.75
N PHE A 374 -9.25 5.70 25.13
CA PHE A 374 -10.01 4.45 25.11
C PHE A 374 -9.32 3.39 24.27
N TYR A 375 -8.77 3.74 23.10
CA TYR A 375 -8.08 2.78 22.25
C TYR A 375 -6.81 2.23 22.93
N PHE A 376 -6.06 3.08 23.62
CA PHE A 376 -4.91 2.68 24.44
C PHE A 376 -5.28 1.64 25.51
N ILE A 377 -6.41 1.89 26.21
CA ILE A 377 -6.92 0.97 27.23
C ILE A 377 -7.38 -0.35 26.60
N PHE A 378 -8.18 -0.29 25.53
CA PHE A 378 -8.73 -1.47 24.87
C PHE A 378 -7.65 -2.38 24.32
N PHE A 379 -6.73 -1.80 23.53
CA PHE A 379 -5.63 -2.56 22.94
C PHE A 379 -4.73 -3.16 24.01
N GLY A 380 -4.40 -2.37 25.03
CA GLY A 380 -3.60 -2.83 26.16
C GLY A 380 -4.24 -4.02 26.90
N MET A 381 -5.54 -3.94 27.17
CA MET A 381 -6.28 -4.99 27.88
C MET A 381 -6.43 -6.28 27.07
N MET A 382 -6.63 -6.15 25.73
CA MET A 382 -6.78 -7.33 24.84
C MET A 382 -5.46 -8.08 24.63
N ALA A 383 -4.32 -7.38 24.62
CA ALA A 383 -3.02 -7.99 24.33
C ALA A 383 -2.10 -8.11 25.57
N ALA A 384 -2.64 -7.90 26.73
CA ALA A 384 -1.98 -7.72 28.02
C ALA A 384 -0.88 -8.74 28.37
N ASP A 385 0.35 -8.47 27.96
CA ASP A 385 1.55 -9.22 28.29
C ASP A 385 2.78 -8.30 28.29
N ILE A 386 3.55 -8.31 29.38
CA ILE A 386 4.72 -7.44 29.54
C ILE A 386 5.76 -7.68 28.45
N GLY A 387 6.05 -8.95 28.15
CA GLY A 387 7.06 -9.33 27.15
C GLY A 387 6.67 -8.84 25.75
N TYR A 388 5.41 -9.04 25.36
CA TYR A 388 4.89 -8.58 24.08
C TYR A 388 4.88 -7.05 23.99
N GLY A 389 4.47 -6.36 25.05
CA GLY A 389 4.47 -4.90 25.13
C GLY A 389 5.86 -4.30 25.01
N LEU A 390 6.85 -4.88 25.70
CA LEU A 390 8.24 -4.43 25.61
C LEU A 390 8.86 -4.71 24.23
N LEU A 391 8.56 -5.85 23.60
CA LEU A 391 9.01 -6.14 22.25
C LEU A 391 8.40 -5.16 21.23
N LEU A 392 7.11 -4.85 21.36
CA LEU A 392 6.44 -3.89 20.49
C LEU A 392 7.02 -2.49 20.67
N PHE A 393 7.18 -2.02 21.89
CA PHE A 393 7.76 -0.72 22.20
C PHE A 393 9.22 -0.63 21.77
N GLY A 394 10.03 -1.63 22.10
CA GLY A 394 11.46 -1.68 21.76
C GLY A 394 11.69 -1.78 20.25
N GLY A 395 10.96 -2.69 19.58
CA GLY A 395 11.06 -2.89 18.12
C GLY A 395 10.65 -1.65 17.33
N THR A 396 9.54 -1.00 17.68
CA THR A 396 9.09 0.23 17.02
C THR A 396 10.02 1.41 17.32
N THR A 397 10.57 1.51 18.54
CA THR A 397 11.55 2.54 18.90
C THR A 397 12.87 2.34 18.16
N TRP A 398 13.34 1.10 18.06
CA TRP A 398 14.51 0.75 17.27
C TRP A 398 14.31 1.09 15.80
N ALA A 399 13.16 0.70 15.23
CA ALA A 399 12.82 1.00 13.84
C ALA A 399 12.79 2.52 13.56
N LEU A 400 12.17 3.32 14.44
CA LEU A 400 12.11 4.78 14.31
C LEU A 400 13.48 5.47 14.43
N LYS A 401 14.43 4.88 15.18
CA LYS A 401 15.78 5.46 15.37
C LYS A 401 16.79 5.02 14.30
N THR A 402 16.63 3.81 13.76
CA THR A 402 17.64 3.21 12.87
C THR A 402 17.22 3.15 11.41
N LEU A 403 15.92 3.17 11.13
CA LEU A 403 15.40 3.06 9.78
C LEU A 403 14.89 4.42 9.29
N HIS A 404 15.21 4.76 8.06
CA HIS A 404 14.71 5.96 7.39
C HIS A 404 13.36 5.65 6.72
N VAL A 405 12.30 5.59 7.55
CA VAL A 405 10.95 5.25 7.09
C VAL A 405 10.20 6.47 6.56
N LYS A 406 9.27 6.23 5.64
CA LYS A 406 8.37 7.28 5.12
C LYS A 406 7.51 7.87 6.25
N PRO A 407 7.09 9.16 6.15
CA PRO A 407 6.31 9.83 7.20
C PRO A 407 5.04 9.08 7.62
N SER A 408 4.33 8.48 6.67
CA SER A 408 3.14 7.66 6.95
C SER A 408 3.46 6.42 7.78
N LEU A 409 4.54 5.70 7.45
CA LEU A 409 4.99 4.54 8.23
C LEU A 409 5.51 4.97 9.59
N ALA A 410 6.18 6.12 9.69
CA ALA A 410 6.63 6.67 10.97
C ALA A 410 5.44 7.00 11.90
N LYS A 411 4.31 7.54 11.37
CA LYS A 411 3.06 7.76 12.12
C LYS A 411 2.51 6.43 12.67
N ASN A 412 2.46 5.38 11.83
CA ASN A 412 2.06 4.03 12.25
C ASN A 412 2.99 3.44 13.34
N LEU A 413 4.30 3.55 13.19
CA LEU A 413 5.25 3.06 14.18
C LEU A 413 5.13 3.80 15.52
N ARG A 414 4.89 5.12 15.51
CA ARG A 414 4.61 5.90 16.72
C ARG A 414 3.33 5.43 17.40
N PHE A 415 2.28 5.12 16.63
CA PHE A 415 1.03 4.57 17.14
C PHE A 415 1.26 3.25 17.88
N PHE A 416 1.90 2.27 17.24
CA PHE A 416 2.19 0.99 17.88
C PHE A 416 3.18 1.11 19.04
N ARG A 417 4.10 2.08 19.01
CA ARG A 417 4.99 2.36 20.14
C ARG A 417 4.21 2.75 21.39
N ILE A 418 3.22 3.65 21.25
CA ILE A 418 2.39 4.05 22.38
C ILE A 418 1.53 2.88 22.86
N LEU A 419 0.94 2.12 21.94
CA LEU A 419 0.15 0.93 22.29
C LEU A 419 0.98 -0.13 23.01
N GLY A 420 2.28 -0.29 22.66
CA GLY A 420 3.20 -1.18 23.36
C GLY A 420 3.35 -0.85 24.83
N ILE A 421 3.31 0.43 25.20
CA ILE A 421 3.29 0.85 26.61
C ILE A 421 1.98 0.38 27.28
N GLY A 422 0.85 0.53 26.60
CA GLY A 422 -0.46 0.07 27.12
C GLY A 422 -0.48 -1.43 27.37
N VAL A 423 0.04 -2.22 26.42
CA VAL A 423 0.16 -3.69 26.55
C VAL A 423 1.03 -4.07 27.74
N ALA A 424 2.17 -3.41 27.92
CA ALA A 424 3.08 -3.67 29.04
C ALA A 424 2.42 -3.31 30.38
N LEU A 425 1.71 -2.18 30.49
CA LEU A 425 1.01 -1.76 31.70
C LEU A 425 -0.09 -2.75 32.10
N TRP A 426 -0.94 -3.15 31.14
CA TRP A 426 -1.96 -4.18 31.42
C TRP A 426 -1.35 -5.55 31.69
N GLY A 427 -0.20 -5.86 31.05
CA GLY A 427 0.58 -7.05 31.34
C GLY A 427 1.08 -7.09 32.80
N VAL A 428 1.48 -5.94 33.38
CA VAL A 428 1.82 -5.83 34.82
C VAL A 428 0.60 -6.08 35.68
N ILE A 429 -0.56 -5.52 35.32
CA ILE A 429 -1.81 -5.73 36.10
C ILE A 429 -2.21 -7.19 36.08
N TYR A 430 -2.11 -7.88 34.96
CA TYR A 430 -2.43 -9.31 34.83
C TYR A 430 -1.29 -10.24 35.22
N GLY A 431 -0.09 -9.71 35.49
CA GLY A 431 1.08 -10.48 35.87
C GLY A 431 1.51 -11.49 34.79
N SER A 432 1.38 -11.15 33.50
CA SER A 432 1.76 -12.01 32.38
C SER A 432 3.07 -11.54 31.75
N PHE A 433 4.03 -12.46 31.59
CA PHE A 433 5.28 -12.23 30.86
C PHE A 433 5.54 -13.42 29.94
N PHE A 434 5.34 -13.26 28.62
CA PHE A 434 5.33 -14.36 27.65
C PHE A 434 4.47 -15.54 28.07
N GLY A 435 3.26 -15.27 28.62
CA GLY A 435 2.37 -16.29 29.10
C GLY A 435 2.80 -16.98 30.42
N PHE A 436 3.94 -16.61 31.02
CA PHE A 436 4.32 -17.02 32.37
C PHE A 436 3.62 -16.14 33.40
N LYS A 437 3.10 -16.75 34.45
CA LYS A 437 2.51 -16.03 35.58
C LYS A 437 3.59 -15.49 36.51
N LEU A 438 3.48 -14.18 36.79
CA LEU A 438 4.36 -13.52 37.76
C LEU A 438 3.73 -13.49 39.16
N PRO A 439 4.53 -13.55 40.22
CA PRO A 439 4.01 -13.64 41.61
C PRO A 439 3.35 -12.36 42.12
N PHE A 440 3.49 -11.25 41.41
CA PHE A 440 2.93 -9.94 41.77
C PHE A 440 1.68 -9.55 40.95
N ALA A 441 1.02 -10.50 40.28
CA ALA A 441 -0.21 -10.26 39.56
C ALA A 441 -1.28 -9.61 40.45
N LEU A 442 -1.83 -8.47 40.04
CA LEU A 442 -2.94 -7.85 40.75
C LEU A 442 -4.26 -8.60 40.48
N ILE A 443 -4.38 -9.14 39.26
CA ILE A 443 -5.57 -9.87 38.80
C ILE A 443 -5.06 -11.08 38.01
N ASP A 444 -5.40 -12.26 38.44
CA ASP A 444 -5.01 -13.51 37.77
C ASP A 444 -6.04 -13.82 36.65
N THR A 445 -5.56 -13.89 35.43
CA THR A 445 -6.40 -14.23 34.25
C THR A 445 -7.06 -15.58 34.30
N SER A 446 -6.60 -16.51 35.17
CA SER A 446 -7.18 -17.86 35.28
C SER A 446 -8.18 -18.01 36.43
N THR A 447 -8.04 -17.22 37.50
CA THR A 447 -8.92 -17.33 38.71
C THR A 447 -9.93 -16.19 38.76
N ASP A 448 -9.56 -14.97 38.32
CA ASP A 448 -10.34 -13.76 38.55
C ASP A 448 -11.12 -13.31 37.28
N VAL A 449 -11.63 -14.28 36.52
CA VAL A 449 -12.37 -14.02 35.25
C VAL A 449 -13.54 -13.06 35.44
N ILE A 450 -14.28 -13.20 36.56
CA ILE A 450 -15.43 -12.35 36.90
C ILE A 450 -14.97 -10.89 37.15
N THR A 451 -13.83 -10.69 37.80
CA THR A 451 -13.27 -9.37 38.04
C THR A 451 -12.88 -8.67 36.72
N ILE A 452 -12.26 -9.41 35.80
CA ILE A 452 -11.90 -8.90 34.48
C ILE A 452 -13.16 -8.55 33.66
N LEU A 453 -14.21 -9.39 33.78
CA LEU A 453 -15.52 -9.13 33.17
C LEU A 453 -16.09 -7.78 33.66
N ILE A 454 -16.13 -7.61 34.98
CA ILE A 454 -16.66 -6.38 35.59
C ILE A 454 -15.85 -5.15 35.11
N ILE A 455 -14.52 -5.24 35.14
CA ILE A 455 -13.65 -4.16 34.65
C ILE A 455 -13.96 -3.83 33.17
N SER A 456 -14.12 -4.85 32.31
CA SER A 456 -14.46 -4.67 30.91
C SER A 456 -15.79 -3.93 30.73
N VAL A 457 -16.82 -4.33 31.49
CA VAL A 457 -18.14 -3.72 31.45
C VAL A 457 -18.09 -2.28 32.00
N VAL A 458 -17.33 -2.03 33.08
CA VAL A 458 -17.16 -0.68 33.64
C VAL A 458 -16.45 0.25 32.64
N ILE A 459 -15.38 -0.22 31.99
CA ILE A 459 -14.68 0.54 30.93
C ILE A 459 -15.65 0.82 29.78
N GLY A 460 -16.44 -0.18 29.36
CA GLY A 460 -17.48 -0.01 28.34
C GLY A 460 -18.53 1.01 28.75
N PHE A 461 -19.00 0.94 29.99
CA PHE A 461 -19.96 1.90 30.53
C PHE A 461 -19.42 3.34 30.49
N VAL A 462 -18.18 3.55 30.96
CA VAL A 462 -17.53 4.87 30.91
C VAL A 462 -17.38 5.35 29.45
N THR A 463 -17.07 4.46 28.53
CA THR A 463 -16.94 4.79 27.09
C THR A 463 -18.28 5.24 26.51
N VAL A 464 -19.35 4.49 26.75
CA VAL A 464 -20.70 4.83 26.28
C VAL A 464 -21.18 6.14 26.92
N MET A 465 -20.95 6.33 28.23
CA MET A 465 -21.28 7.57 28.93
C MET A 465 -20.58 8.78 28.31
N THR A 466 -19.30 8.63 28.00
CA THR A 466 -18.52 9.69 27.35
C THR A 466 -19.07 10.00 25.95
N GLY A 467 -19.46 8.98 25.17
CA GLY A 467 -20.11 9.16 23.87
C GLY A 467 -21.43 9.93 23.95
N LEU A 468 -22.30 9.55 24.89
CA LEU A 468 -23.58 10.22 25.13
C LEU A 468 -23.40 11.66 25.61
N PHE A 469 -22.41 11.93 26.48
CA PHE A 469 -22.06 13.25 26.90
C PHE A 469 -21.62 14.13 25.72
N LEU A 470 -20.78 13.60 24.84
CA LEU A 470 -20.35 14.32 23.64
C LEU A 470 -21.52 14.58 22.67
N SER A 471 -22.45 13.63 22.53
CA SER A 471 -23.71 13.80 21.79
C SER A 471 -24.55 14.96 22.33
N GLY A 472 -24.82 14.96 23.64
CA GLY A 472 -25.55 16.03 24.29
C GLY A 472 -24.88 17.39 24.09
N LYS A 473 -23.56 17.48 24.28
CA LYS A 473 -22.77 18.73 24.09
C LYS A 473 -22.75 19.19 22.63
N LYS A 474 -22.74 18.26 21.64
CA LYS A 474 -22.84 18.58 20.22
C LYS A 474 -24.18 19.22 19.90
N ASN A 475 -25.29 18.64 20.36
CA ASN A 475 -26.65 19.13 20.12
C ASN A 475 -26.93 20.48 20.80
N ILE A 476 -26.38 20.70 22.00
CA ILE A 476 -26.45 22.05 22.65
C ILE A 476 -25.78 23.12 21.78
N ARG A 477 -24.60 22.80 21.20
CA ARG A 477 -23.87 23.70 20.31
C ARG A 477 -24.67 24.05 19.05
N MET A 478 -25.44 23.07 18.54
CA MET A 478 -26.36 23.26 17.41
C MET A 478 -27.68 23.92 17.81
N LYS A 479 -27.83 24.32 19.08
CA LYS A 479 -29.05 24.92 19.66
C LYS A 479 -30.29 24.01 19.62
N ASP A 480 -30.10 22.70 19.43
CA ASP A 480 -31.17 21.69 19.51
C ASP A 480 -31.17 21.05 20.89
N TYR A 481 -31.86 21.73 21.80
CA TYR A 481 -31.95 21.30 23.21
C TYR A 481 -32.78 20.03 23.39
N ALA A 482 -33.78 19.82 22.50
CA ALA A 482 -34.61 18.62 22.55
C ALA A 482 -33.81 17.37 22.15
N ALA A 483 -33.06 17.46 21.08
CA ALA A 483 -32.14 16.39 20.69
C ALA A 483 -31.02 16.19 21.73
N ALA A 484 -30.47 17.28 22.33
CA ALA A 484 -29.47 17.18 23.38
C ALA A 484 -29.94 16.37 24.59
N TYR A 485 -31.19 16.55 25.01
CA TYR A 485 -31.79 15.76 26.07
C TYR A 485 -32.09 14.34 25.61
N ASN A 486 -32.85 14.18 24.53
CA ASN A 486 -33.37 12.87 24.07
C ASN A 486 -32.32 11.89 23.60
N SER A 487 -31.23 12.34 22.94
CA SER A 487 -30.17 11.48 22.40
C SER A 487 -28.89 11.46 23.25
N GLY A 488 -28.79 12.35 24.27
CA GLY A 488 -27.60 12.46 25.10
C GLY A 488 -27.89 12.28 26.59
N PHE A 489 -28.29 13.38 27.26
CA PHE A 489 -28.33 13.41 28.73
C PHE A 489 -29.37 12.49 29.36
N ALA A 490 -30.55 12.35 28.75
CA ALA A 490 -31.58 11.44 29.30
C ALA A 490 -31.11 10.00 29.31
N TRP A 491 -30.45 9.55 28.24
CA TRP A 491 -29.87 8.19 28.18
C TRP A 491 -28.72 7.99 29.17
N MET A 492 -27.88 9.03 29.37
CA MET A 492 -26.87 8.96 30.43
C MET A 492 -27.51 8.72 31.82
N LEU A 493 -28.54 9.46 32.16
CA LEU A 493 -29.22 9.32 33.45
C LEU A 493 -29.97 8.00 33.58
N ILE A 494 -30.58 7.51 32.50
CA ILE A 494 -31.24 6.19 32.48
C ILE A 494 -30.20 5.09 32.73
N LEU A 495 -29.08 5.09 32.03
CA LEU A 495 -28.06 4.05 32.18
C LEU A 495 -27.37 4.11 33.55
N ILE A 496 -27.14 5.32 34.11
CA ILE A 496 -26.68 5.48 35.48
C ILE A 496 -27.73 4.92 36.45
N GLY A 497 -29.01 5.25 36.22
CA GLY A 497 -30.10 4.71 37.04
C GLY A 497 -30.18 3.20 37.02
N LEU A 498 -30.03 2.57 35.86
CA LEU A 498 -29.99 1.11 35.70
C LEU A 498 -28.77 0.49 36.38
N ALA A 499 -27.59 1.13 36.30
CA ALA A 499 -26.39 0.66 36.99
C ALA A 499 -26.55 0.73 38.53
N LEU A 500 -27.13 1.81 39.04
CA LEU A 500 -27.43 1.94 40.49
C LEU A 500 -28.51 0.93 40.94
N LEU A 501 -29.51 0.67 40.12
CA LEU A 501 -30.53 -0.34 40.37
C LEU A 501 -29.89 -1.75 40.45
N ALA A 502 -29.03 -2.07 39.50
CA ALA A 502 -28.30 -3.35 39.49
C ALA A 502 -27.41 -3.49 40.74
N ALA A 503 -26.67 -2.44 41.12
CA ALA A 503 -25.84 -2.42 42.30
C ALA A 503 -26.68 -2.62 43.60
N GLY A 504 -27.84 -1.94 43.69
CA GLY A 504 -28.76 -2.11 44.85
C GLY A 504 -29.39 -3.49 44.95
N ARG A 505 -29.57 -4.20 43.81
CA ARG A 505 -30.04 -5.59 43.79
C ARG A 505 -28.97 -6.61 44.15
N LEU A 506 -27.71 -6.35 43.74
CA LEU A 506 -26.58 -7.23 44.01
C LEU A 506 -26.07 -7.12 45.47
N PHE A 507 -26.10 -5.90 46.00
CA PHE A 507 -25.59 -5.62 47.35
C PHE A 507 -26.71 -5.09 48.27
N PRO A 508 -27.23 -5.89 49.20
CA PRO A 508 -28.33 -5.49 50.09
C PRO A 508 -28.07 -4.19 50.88
N ALA A 509 -26.80 -3.94 51.22
CA ALA A 509 -26.40 -2.69 51.87
C ALA A 509 -26.64 -1.42 51.03
N LEU A 510 -26.79 -1.57 49.72
CA LEU A 510 -27.03 -0.48 48.75
C LEU A 510 -28.50 -0.40 48.26
N ALA A 511 -29.44 -1.05 48.97
CA ALA A 511 -30.85 -1.09 48.55
C ALA A 511 -31.47 0.32 48.33
N MET A 512 -31.11 1.29 49.18
CA MET A 512 -31.55 2.67 49.04
C MET A 512 -31.01 3.35 47.77
N VAL A 513 -29.78 2.98 47.38
CA VAL A 513 -29.16 3.48 46.11
C VAL A 513 -29.89 2.84 44.92
N GLY A 514 -30.31 1.58 45.03
CA GLY A 514 -31.13 0.91 43.99
C GLY A 514 -32.48 1.59 43.78
N PHE A 515 -33.16 2.04 44.84
CA PHE A 515 -34.42 2.79 44.77
C PHE A 515 -34.23 4.15 44.08
N ILE A 516 -33.15 4.86 44.41
CA ILE A 516 -32.80 6.13 43.74
C ILE A 516 -32.56 5.87 42.24
N GLY A 517 -31.88 4.76 41.88
CA GLY A 517 -31.61 4.36 40.52
C GLY A 517 -32.89 4.08 39.72
N GLU A 518 -33.86 3.41 40.30
CA GLU A 518 -35.16 3.13 39.68
C GLU A 518 -35.93 4.42 39.35
N TRP A 519 -36.00 5.36 40.34
CA TRP A 519 -36.62 6.67 40.09
C TRP A 519 -35.90 7.46 39.03
N LEU A 520 -34.56 7.51 39.05
CA LEU A 520 -33.75 8.21 38.07
C LEU A 520 -34.01 7.69 36.66
N ALA A 521 -34.05 6.38 36.47
CA ALA A 521 -34.32 5.79 35.16
C ALA A 521 -35.77 6.08 34.70
N THR A 522 -36.75 5.90 35.56
CA THR A 522 -38.18 6.06 35.24
C THR A 522 -38.51 7.53 34.89
N VAL A 523 -38.05 8.49 35.70
CA VAL A 523 -38.29 9.91 35.47
C VAL A 523 -37.70 10.37 34.15
N ASN A 524 -36.48 9.93 33.81
CA ASN A 524 -35.87 10.30 32.53
C ASN A 524 -36.50 9.57 31.34
N ALA A 525 -36.97 8.31 31.47
CA ALA A 525 -37.71 7.64 30.43
C ALA A 525 -39.05 8.38 30.11
N VAL A 526 -39.77 8.79 31.13
CA VAL A 526 -40.96 9.66 30.98
C VAL A 526 -40.59 11.02 30.38
N GLY A 527 -39.45 11.58 30.82
CA GLY A 527 -38.91 12.84 30.27
C GLY A 527 -38.64 12.79 28.76
N ILE A 528 -38.09 11.68 28.23
CA ILE A 528 -37.91 11.48 26.78
C ILE A 528 -39.25 11.59 26.05
N VAL A 529 -40.29 10.96 26.58
CA VAL A 529 -41.62 10.97 25.97
C VAL A 529 -42.21 12.42 25.99
N LEU A 530 -42.12 13.08 27.12
CA LEU A 530 -42.62 14.46 27.26
C LEU A 530 -41.90 15.44 26.36
N VAL A 531 -40.58 15.43 26.35
CA VAL A 531 -39.77 16.32 25.48
C VAL A 531 -40.04 16.03 24.01
N SER A 532 -40.20 14.78 23.60
CA SER A 532 -40.53 14.43 22.21
C SER A 532 -41.91 14.94 21.78
N ILE A 533 -42.92 14.87 22.64
CA ILE A 533 -44.26 15.42 22.39
C ILE A 533 -44.24 16.95 22.29
N ILE A 534 -43.52 17.60 23.21
CA ILE A 534 -43.40 19.06 23.23
C ILE A 534 -42.66 19.56 21.99
N SER A 535 -41.56 18.93 21.62
CA SER A 535 -40.79 19.26 20.42
C SER A 535 -41.57 19.09 19.13
N ALA A 536 -42.38 18.00 19.03
CA ALA A 536 -43.23 17.75 17.88
C ALA A 536 -44.48 18.62 17.83
N LYS A 537 -44.79 19.41 18.88
CA LYS A 537 -46.02 20.20 19.05
C LYS A 537 -47.30 19.40 18.74
N SER A 538 -47.27 18.09 18.84
CA SER A 538 -48.36 17.18 18.51
C SER A 538 -48.17 15.83 19.17
N LEU A 539 -49.27 15.11 19.46
CA LEU A 539 -49.26 13.70 19.87
C LEU A 539 -48.57 12.76 18.88
N LYS A 540 -48.34 13.20 17.62
CA LYS A 540 -47.48 12.49 16.65
C LYS A 540 -46.04 12.25 17.12
N GLY A 541 -45.58 13.04 18.12
CA GLY A 541 -44.28 12.83 18.78
C GLY A 541 -44.18 11.54 19.61
N LEU A 542 -45.31 10.88 19.91
CA LEU A 542 -45.30 9.64 20.71
C LEU A 542 -44.61 8.47 19.98
N GLY A 543 -44.81 8.36 18.67
CA GLY A 543 -44.17 7.31 17.87
C GLY A 543 -42.63 7.37 17.93
N PRO A 544 -42.02 8.49 17.54
CA PRO A 544 -40.57 8.68 17.70
C PRO A 544 -40.07 8.52 19.13
N ALA A 545 -40.85 8.93 20.15
CA ALA A 545 -40.48 8.75 21.55
C ALA A 545 -40.40 7.29 21.98
N LEU A 546 -41.41 6.48 21.61
CA LEU A 546 -41.42 5.03 21.88
C LEU A 546 -40.29 4.33 21.12
N PHE A 547 -40.04 4.72 19.87
CA PHE A 547 -38.90 4.19 19.10
C PHE A 547 -37.57 4.56 19.75
N ASN A 548 -37.44 5.78 20.29
CA ASN A 548 -36.24 6.20 21.03
C ASN A 548 -36.07 5.35 22.30
N LEU A 549 -37.13 5.07 23.06
CA LEU A 549 -37.06 4.17 24.23
C LEU A 549 -36.68 2.73 23.87
N TYR A 550 -37.07 2.23 22.68
CA TYR A 550 -36.64 0.93 22.20
C TYR A 550 -35.11 0.81 22.04
N ASN A 551 -34.41 1.93 21.84
CA ASN A 551 -32.94 1.98 21.76
C ASN A 551 -32.23 1.48 23.03
N ILE A 552 -32.94 1.25 24.15
CA ILE A 552 -32.37 0.62 25.36
C ILE A 552 -31.72 -0.73 25.01
N SER A 553 -32.34 -1.49 24.12
CA SER A 553 -31.79 -2.78 23.67
C SER A 553 -30.42 -2.61 22.99
N SER A 554 -30.25 -1.55 22.18
CA SER A 554 -28.96 -1.22 21.55
C SER A 554 -27.90 -0.86 22.61
N TYR A 555 -28.22 -0.03 23.58
CA TYR A 555 -27.27 0.36 24.61
C TYR A 555 -26.83 -0.81 25.50
N VAL A 556 -27.76 -1.73 25.83
CA VAL A 556 -27.40 -2.96 26.55
C VAL A 556 -26.52 -3.84 25.68
N GLY A 557 -26.84 -3.97 24.39
CA GLY A 557 -26.02 -4.70 23.43
C GLY A 557 -24.61 -4.14 23.30
N ASP A 558 -24.49 -2.81 23.29
CA ASP A 558 -23.20 -2.13 23.29
C ASP A 558 -22.37 -2.46 24.54
N LEU A 559 -22.97 -2.41 25.72
CA LEU A 559 -22.28 -2.77 26.97
C LEU A 559 -21.81 -4.23 26.98
N VAL A 560 -22.65 -5.14 26.48
CA VAL A 560 -22.27 -6.56 26.34
C VAL A 560 -21.12 -6.71 25.35
N SER A 561 -21.04 -5.89 24.29
CA SER A 561 -19.95 -5.94 23.31
C SER A 561 -18.57 -5.72 23.95
N PHE A 562 -18.49 -4.97 25.06
CA PHE A 562 -17.23 -4.75 25.77
C PHE A 562 -16.70 -5.98 26.52
N THR A 563 -17.51 -7.03 26.70
CA THR A 563 -17.01 -8.32 27.22
C THR A 563 -15.93 -8.93 26.34
N ARG A 564 -15.85 -8.48 25.08
CA ARG A 564 -14.77 -8.85 24.14
C ARG A 564 -13.39 -8.46 24.64
N LEU A 565 -13.26 -7.36 25.39
CA LEU A 565 -11.99 -6.97 26.02
C LEU A 565 -11.47 -8.08 26.92
N MET A 566 -12.36 -8.61 27.78
CA MET A 566 -12.04 -9.76 28.63
C MET A 566 -11.72 -11.00 27.78
N ALA A 567 -12.62 -11.37 26.87
CA ALA A 567 -12.52 -12.63 26.12
C ALA A 567 -11.20 -12.74 25.34
N LEU A 568 -10.77 -11.66 24.67
CA LEU A 568 -9.53 -11.65 23.89
C LEU A 568 -8.28 -11.61 24.79
N GLY A 569 -8.31 -10.87 25.89
CA GLY A 569 -7.23 -10.87 26.87
C GLY A 569 -7.00 -12.24 27.51
N LEU A 570 -8.10 -12.91 27.91
CA LEU A 570 -8.04 -14.27 28.45
C LEU A 570 -7.57 -15.29 27.40
N ALA A 571 -8.05 -15.19 26.16
CA ALA A 571 -7.64 -16.08 25.07
C ALA A 571 -6.14 -15.97 24.81
N GLY A 572 -5.60 -14.75 24.69
CA GLY A 572 -4.17 -14.51 24.47
C GLY A 572 -3.30 -15.07 25.61
N ALA A 573 -3.68 -14.83 26.86
CA ALA A 573 -2.99 -15.36 28.05
C ALA A 573 -3.05 -16.89 28.12
N SER A 574 -4.22 -17.49 27.84
CA SER A 574 -4.40 -18.94 27.84
C SER A 574 -3.59 -19.64 26.76
N ILE A 575 -3.56 -19.08 25.54
CA ILE A 575 -2.74 -19.59 24.43
C ILE A 575 -1.26 -19.50 24.79
N GLY A 576 -0.80 -18.37 25.35
CA GLY A 576 0.58 -18.22 25.81
C GLY A 576 0.98 -19.24 26.84
N SER A 577 0.12 -19.49 27.84
CA SER A 577 0.34 -20.52 28.87
C SER A 577 0.36 -21.93 28.29
N ALA A 578 -0.52 -22.25 27.34
CA ALA A 578 -0.53 -23.54 26.65
C ALA A 578 0.76 -23.76 25.84
N PHE A 579 1.28 -22.73 25.19
CA PHE A 579 2.54 -22.81 24.45
C PHE A 579 3.73 -23.06 25.39
N ASN A 580 3.75 -22.43 26.57
CA ASN A 580 4.73 -22.69 27.61
C ASN A 580 4.66 -24.14 28.11
N LEU A 581 3.44 -24.66 28.28
CA LEU A 581 3.24 -26.08 28.67
C LEU A 581 3.81 -27.00 27.59
N ILE A 582 3.53 -26.78 26.31
CA ILE A 582 4.09 -27.60 25.22
C ILE A 582 5.62 -27.60 25.25
N VAL A 583 6.25 -26.44 25.41
CA VAL A 583 7.72 -26.34 25.49
C VAL A 583 8.23 -27.06 26.77
N SER A 584 7.48 -27.07 27.87
CA SER A 584 7.88 -27.72 29.13
C SER A 584 7.89 -29.24 29.03
N LEU A 585 7.15 -29.84 28.08
CA LEU A 585 7.09 -31.32 27.90
C LEU A 585 8.40 -31.90 27.31
N PHE A 586 9.26 -31.05 26.74
CA PHE A 586 10.55 -31.53 26.22
C PHE A 586 11.54 -31.84 27.35
N PRO A 587 12.38 -32.90 27.19
CA PRO A 587 13.48 -33.17 28.13
C PRO A 587 14.42 -31.95 28.23
N PRO A 588 15.13 -31.77 29.36
CA PRO A 588 15.95 -30.59 29.61
C PRO A 588 16.91 -30.23 28.47
N PHE A 589 17.59 -31.21 27.86
CA PHE A 589 18.50 -31.01 26.75
C PHE A 589 17.78 -30.49 25.47
N ALA A 590 16.66 -31.13 25.10
CA ALA A 590 15.85 -30.75 23.95
C ALA A 590 15.13 -29.41 24.18
N ARG A 591 14.81 -29.06 25.42
CA ARG A 591 14.19 -27.78 25.78
C ARG A 591 15.10 -26.60 25.48
N PHE A 592 16.42 -26.71 25.75
CA PHE A 592 17.39 -25.65 25.45
C PHE A 592 17.87 -25.60 24.00
N SER A 593 17.45 -26.53 23.16
CA SER A 593 17.76 -26.54 21.72
C SER A 593 16.49 -26.30 20.88
N ILE A 594 15.74 -27.35 20.61
CA ILE A 594 14.51 -27.30 19.83
C ILE A 594 13.41 -26.49 20.56
N GLY A 595 13.35 -26.62 21.88
CA GLY A 595 12.35 -25.91 22.70
C GLY A 595 12.46 -24.39 22.61
N ILE A 596 13.67 -23.81 22.53
CA ILE A 596 13.84 -22.36 22.35
C ILE A 596 13.31 -21.92 20.99
N VAL A 597 13.62 -22.65 19.92
CA VAL A 597 13.14 -22.34 18.57
C VAL A 597 11.61 -22.40 18.52
N LEU A 598 11.04 -23.45 19.12
CA LEU A 598 9.59 -23.64 19.22
C LEU A 598 8.93 -22.53 20.06
N PHE A 599 9.53 -22.17 21.20
CA PHE A 599 9.07 -21.06 22.04
C PHE A 599 9.01 -19.75 21.27
N LEU A 600 10.09 -19.38 20.57
CA LEU A 600 10.14 -18.17 19.76
C LEU A 600 9.09 -18.19 18.64
N ALA A 601 8.94 -19.31 17.94
CA ALA A 601 7.97 -19.43 16.86
C ALA A 601 6.52 -19.30 17.38
N LEU A 602 6.16 -20.04 18.42
CA LEU A 602 4.80 -20.05 18.98
C LEU A 602 4.44 -18.69 19.60
N HIS A 603 5.36 -18.09 20.37
CA HIS A 603 5.10 -16.76 20.96
C HIS A 603 5.09 -15.65 19.90
N SER A 604 5.84 -15.76 18.80
CA SER A 604 5.74 -14.82 17.68
C SER A 604 4.35 -14.89 17.03
N ILE A 605 3.81 -16.09 16.85
CA ILE A 605 2.45 -16.28 16.31
C ILE A 605 1.41 -15.71 17.28
N ASN A 606 1.50 -16.05 18.59
CA ASN A 606 0.54 -15.56 19.58
C ASN A 606 0.59 -14.03 19.70
N MET A 607 1.77 -13.44 19.71
CA MET A 607 1.97 -12.00 19.73
C MET A 607 1.32 -11.32 18.50
N PHE A 608 1.57 -11.86 17.31
CA PHE A 608 0.96 -11.35 16.07
C PHE A 608 -0.56 -11.42 16.11
N LEU A 609 -1.13 -12.57 16.51
CA LEU A 609 -2.58 -12.77 16.61
C LEU A 609 -3.20 -11.86 17.69
N SER A 610 -2.55 -11.69 18.84
CA SER A 610 -3.01 -10.81 19.91
C SER A 610 -3.03 -9.34 19.48
N PHE A 611 -1.98 -8.88 18.79
CA PHE A 611 -1.92 -7.51 18.28
C PHE A 611 -2.93 -7.27 17.15
N LEU A 612 -3.07 -8.21 16.21
CA LEU A 612 -4.06 -8.13 15.15
C LEU A 612 -5.48 -8.10 15.71
N SER A 613 -5.79 -8.98 16.65
CA SER A 613 -7.09 -9.02 17.33
C SER A 613 -7.36 -7.74 18.10
N GLY A 614 -6.38 -7.26 18.89
CA GLY A 614 -6.47 -6.00 19.62
C GLY A 614 -6.72 -4.81 18.71
N TYR A 615 -6.02 -4.75 17.57
CA TYR A 615 -6.20 -3.69 16.57
C TYR A 615 -7.59 -3.70 15.95
N VAL A 616 -8.02 -4.84 15.41
CA VAL A 616 -9.31 -4.95 14.70
C VAL A 616 -10.49 -4.76 15.64
N HIS A 617 -10.47 -5.45 16.80
CA HIS A 617 -11.59 -5.38 17.74
C HIS A 617 -11.59 -4.09 18.55
N GLY A 618 -10.42 -3.48 18.81
CA GLY A 618 -10.31 -2.13 19.37
C GLY A 618 -10.93 -1.08 18.45
N ALA A 619 -10.59 -1.12 17.14
CA ALA A 619 -11.19 -0.24 16.15
C ALA A 619 -12.72 -0.42 16.08
N ARG A 620 -13.22 -1.67 16.10
CA ARG A 620 -14.65 -1.94 16.08
C ARG A 620 -15.37 -1.33 17.30
N LEU A 621 -14.85 -1.47 18.52
CA LEU A 621 -15.44 -0.88 19.72
C LEU A 621 -15.49 0.65 19.64
N ILE A 622 -14.50 1.29 19.01
CA ILE A 622 -14.53 2.73 18.76
C ILE A 622 -15.57 3.09 17.71
N PHE A 623 -15.61 2.37 16.57
CA PHE A 623 -16.43 2.74 15.43
C PHE A 623 -17.93 2.51 15.67
N VAL A 624 -18.29 1.38 16.28
CA VAL A 624 -19.68 0.98 16.44
C VAL A 624 -20.24 1.50 17.77
N GLU A 625 -19.57 1.18 18.89
CA GLU A 625 -20.09 1.41 20.21
C GLU A 625 -19.82 2.84 20.72
N PHE A 626 -18.75 3.50 20.24
CA PHE A 626 -18.43 4.89 20.68
C PHE A 626 -18.82 5.93 19.63
N PHE A 627 -18.32 5.87 18.39
CA PHE A 627 -18.65 6.85 17.34
C PHE A 627 -20.12 6.83 16.97
N GLY A 628 -20.75 5.67 16.92
CA GLY A 628 -22.19 5.54 16.66
C GLY A 628 -23.09 6.33 17.59
N LYS A 629 -22.57 6.90 18.69
CA LYS A 629 -23.35 7.74 19.65
C LYS A 629 -23.38 9.22 19.31
N PHE A 630 -22.34 9.76 18.66
CA PHE A 630 -22.24 11.21 18.47
C PHE A 630 -21.52 11.67 17.21
N TYR A 631 -20.81 10.77 16.53
CA TYR A 631 -19.89 11.13 15.46
C TYR A 631 -20.46 10.80 14.10
N ASP A 632 -20.70 11.81 13.27
CA ASP A 632 -21.28 11.61 11.93
C ASP A 632 -20.20 11.47 10.86
N GLY A 633 -19.03 12.08 11.06
CA GLY A 633 -17.96 12.11 10.06
C GLY A 633 -18.33 12.89 8.81
N GLY A 634 -17.66 12.60 7.69
CA GLY A 634 -17.94 13.23 6.39
C GLY A 634 -17.15 14.50 6.10
N GLY A 635 -16.11 14.79 6.89
CA GLY A 635 -15.16 15.87 6.60
C GLY A 635 -14.26 15.52 5.40
N LYS A 636 -13.86 16.54 4.63
CA LYS A 636 -12.91 16.42 3.53
C LYS A 636 -11.49 16.59 4.05
N ALA A 637 -10.58 15.68 3.66
CA ALA A 637 -9.17 15.81 4.02
C ALA A 637 -8.53 17.01 3.31
N PHE A 638 -7.76 17.82 4.04
CA PHE A 638 -6.93 18.86 3.45
C PHE A 638 -5.79 18.26 2.65
N LYS A 639 -5.78 18.50 1.33
CA LYS A 639 -4.80 17.98 0.37
C LYS A 639 -4.07 19.11 -0.35
N PRO A 640 -3.09 19.76 0.31
CA PRO A 640 -2.35 20.82 -0.32
C PRO A 640 -1.51 20.29 -1.49
N LEU A 641 -1.25 21.17 -2.49
CA LEU A 641 -0.35 20.91 -3.57
C LEU A 641 1.06 20.68 -3.00
N LYS A 642 1.56 19.46 -3.10
CA LYS A 642 2.84 19.02 -2.55
C LYS A 642 3.74 18.47 -3.63
N PRO A 643 5.06 18.63 -3.50
CA PRO A 643 5.98 17.92 -4.37
C PRO A 643 5.93 16.42 -4.14
N ALA A 644 6.18 15.66 -5.20
CA ALA A 644 6.25 14.21 -5.15
C ALA A 644 7.51 13.75 -4.40
N GLU A 645 7.34 12.88 -3.42
CA GLU A 645 8.43 12.29 -2.60
C GLU A 645 8.52 10.77 -2.82
N LYS A 646 8.64 10.35 -4.09
CA LYS A 646 8.69 8.92 -4.38
C LYS A 646 10.08 8.34 -4.07
N TYR A 647 11.14 9.04 -4.48
CA TYR A 647 12.53 8.62 -4.32
C TYR A 647 13.40 9.65 -3.60
N VAL A 648 13.00 10.91 -3.59
CA VAL A 648 13.71 11.99 -2.89
C VAL A 648 12.97 12.39 -1.61
N ARG A 649 13.67 13.10 -0.72
CA ARG A 649 13.08 13.78 0.43
C ARG A 649 13.49 15.25 0.38
N TYR A 650 12.52 16.13 0.52
CA TYR A 650 12.81 17.56 0.49
C TYR A 650 13.34 18.05 1.84
N LYS A 651 14.45 18.79 1.78
CA LYS A 651 14.90 19.60 2.93
C LYS A 651 13.92 20.75 3.11
N LYS A 652 13.41 20.90 4.34
CA LYS A 652 12.59 22.06 4.72
C LYS A 652 13.46 23.27 4.91
#